data_06d182ddad67aff538ab9d6b5894aefc
#
_entry.id   06d182ddad67aff538ab9d6b5894aefc
#
_cell.length_a   1.000
_cell.length_b   1.000
_cell.length_c   1.000
_cell.angle_alpha   90.00
_cell.angle_beta   90.00
_cell.angle_gamma   90.00
#
_symmetry.space_group_name_H-M   'P 1'
#
loop_
_entity.id
_entity.type
_entity.pdbx_description
1 polymer ?
#
loop_
_entity_poly.entity_id
_entity_poly.type
_entity_poly.pdbx_seq_one_letter_code
_entity_poly.pdbx_strand_id
1 'polypeptide(L)'
;MSLIRRLHIVLLCLLFSSAIAQESNVPAEVESIIQDIYYQMSEEDGEMPEWEELYATLSYFIEHPINLNNTTKDELERLHVLSDLQVENLLYYLYRHGKMQTIYELRLIEGMESYDIRNLLPFVYVGEVGSSANELPFHYKEVFRYGRHQVLLRLDRGAETKEGYRLLREDEDMPEDTVSSSAYKGDAFYTSLRYNFRYRKYLDVGLRVEKDAGEQFWGVYNKGFDSYGGHVQVSDVGCIQTFVLGDFKASFGQGLLLNSDFRLSKSASLNSIKSGGAVLRKSSSTNEYNFFRGIGSTLKWGHFRWTGFYSYRRLDADTTGGYVHSISETGLHRTETEYAKRHTVGVHTAGMNVSVQYTKFRIGANVLFNHLSLPLYKAPTLYNQPIQEGQMQLSGSVDYQWRVSSFLFFGETALTHRLGCASVNGMKFYPCDVLGIVALHRYYSGGYNSMWGNSFSENSSMRNEQGFYVGLETSPMRHWKFTAYADVFRFSYPQYGIDKPSEGFDYMLESTYMPNRFVSMSLKGRWKQKMSNVEESVVPLNRIQLRYQLICQHNHFSFKTRLDGNLCRISHQKNSYGYSLAQDIGYNNPHFPLSGNVRFQMFHTDTYDNRIYVYENDVLYAFSNPIFYGSGCRYYLNLKYSLKQWFSIWFKVAQTVYADNRTSIGSSHDKISGNRKTDFRLLLRFII
;
A
#
# COMPACT_ATOMS: atom_id res chain seq x y z
N MET A 1 34.82 21.36 12.52
CA MET A 1 35.11 20.43 13.63
C MET A 1 34.13 20.51 14.82
N SER A 2 33.42 21.62 15.10
CA SER A 2 32.51 21.73 16.26
C SER A 2 31.15 21.03 16.09
N LEU A 3 30.62 20.97 14.89
CA LEU A 3 29.31 20.37 14.62
C LEU A 3 29.33 18.83 14.72
N ILE A 4 30.39 18.21 14.23
CA ILE A 4 30.58 16.74 14.29
C ILE A 4 30.79 16.29 15.74
N ARG A 5 31.50 17.07 16.57
CA ARG A 5 31.63 16.78 18.00
C ARG A 5 30.31 16.92 18.76
N ARG A 6 29.47 17.88 18.40
CA ARG A 6 28.11 18.01 18.99
C ARG A 6 27.18 16.88 18.56
N LEU A 7 27.27 16.43 17.31
CA LEU A 7 26.51 15.26 16.83
C LEU A 7 26.95 13.96 17.54
N HIS A 8 28.25 13.79 17.79
CA HIS A 8 28.76 12.64 18.55
C HIS A 8 28.32 12.69 20.03
N ILE A 9 28.25 13.85 20.65
CA ILE A 9 27.78 13.97 22.03
C ILE A 9 26.30 13.70 22.14
N VAL A 10 25.48 14.18 21.20
CA VAL A 10 24.04 13.87 21.14
C VAL A 10 23.79 12.36 20.87
N LEU A 11 24.58 11.75 19.99
CA LEU A 11 24.54 10.30 19.73
C LEU A 11 25.00 9.49 20.97
N LEU A 12 26.01 9.97 21.71
CA LEU A 12 26.47 9.34 22.93
C LEU A 12 25.48 9.51 24.09
N CYS A 13 24.83 10.67 24.22
CA CYS A 13 23.79 10.89 25.25
C CYS A 13 22.54 10.04 25.01
N LEU A 14 22.19 9.74 23.74
CA LEU A 14 21.13 8.80 23.38
C LEU A 14 21.48 7.35 23.73
N LEU A 15 22.76 7.00 23.86
CA LEU A 15 23.23 5.66 24.20
C LEU A 15 23.22 5.36 25.70
N PHE A 16 23.08 6.36 26.59
CA PHE A 16 23.21 6.19 28.04
C PHE A 16 21.91 6.30 28.85
N SER A 17 20.75 6.53 28.22
CA SER A 17 19.48 6.42 28.93
C SER A 17 19.03 4.96 29.02
N SER A 18 19.55 4.23 29.99
CA SER A 18 19.07 2.89 30.37
C SER A 18 17.69 3.01 31.04
N ALA A 19 16.64 3.22 30.26
CA ALA A 19 15.28 2.94 30.68
C ALA A 19 15.04 1.45 30.47
N ILE A 20 14.55 0.76 31.49
CA ILE A 20 14.10 -0.64 31.43
C ILE A 20 12.96 -0.69 30.39
N ALA A 21 13.29 -1.08 29.16
CA ALA A 21 12.32 -1.25 28.09
C ALA A 21 11.53 -2.55 28.34
N GLN A 22 10.26 -2.41 28.50
CA GLN A 22 9.31 -3.51 28.55
C GLN A 22 9.30 -4.20 27.17
N GLU A 23 9.33 -5.53 27.16
CA GLU A 23 9.43 -6.37 25.97
C GLU A 23 8.43 -6.00 24.87
N SER A 24 8.91 -5.69 23.68
CA SER A 24 8.11 -5.76 22.46
C SER A 24 9.02 -5.95 21.24
N ASN A 25 9.46 -7.17 21.06
CA ASN A 25 9.86 -7.63 19.73
C ASN A 25 8.60 -8.10 19.02
N VAL A 26 8.30 -7.56 17.83
CA VAL A 26 7.34 -8.19 16.92
C VAL A 26 7.91 -9.59 16.66
N PRO A 27 7.27 -10.68 17.12
CA PRO A 27 7.76 -12.01 16.86
C PRO A 27 7.87 -12.22 15.35
N ALA A 28 8.87 -12.92 14.87
CA ALA A 28 9.04 -13.14 13.43
C ALA A 28 7.87 -13.94 12.82
N GLU A 29 7.13 -14.70 13.63
CA GLU A 29 5.86 -15.33 13.23
C GLU A 29 4.81 -14.28 12.82
N VAL A 30 4.77 -13.17 13.51
CA VAL A 30 3.82 -12.09 13.27
C VAL A 30 4.24 -11.29 12.04
N GLU A 31 5.53 -11.09 11.81
CA GLU A 31 6.05 -10.50 10.58
C GLU A 31 5.66 -11.34 9.35
N SER A 32 5.70 -12.67 9.48
CA SER A 32 5.23 -13.56 8.42
C SER A 32 3.72 -13.48 8.20
N ILE A 33 2.92 -13.30 9.26
CA ILE A 33 1.46 -13.13 9.15
C ILE A 33 1.13 -11.81 8.43
N ILE A 34 1.81 -10.71 8.75
CA ILE A 34 1.63 -9.44 8.02
C ILE A 34 1.97 -9.61 6.55
N GLN A 35 3.05 -10.31 6.25
CA GLN A 35 3.46 -10.58 4.87
C GLN A 35 2.44 -11.48 4.14
N ASP A 36 1.87 -12.47 4.81
CA ASP A 36 0.83 -13.33 4.25
C ASP A 36 -0.48 -12.55 4.00
N ILE A 37 -0.88 -11.69 4.93
CA ILE A 37 -2.04 -10.79 4.76
C ILE A 37 -1.82 -9.89 3.53
N TYR A 38 -0.66 -9.25 3.44
CA TYR A 38 -0.33 -8.40 2.32
C TYR A 38 -0.31 -9.16 0.99
N TYR A 39 0.29 -10.35 0.99
CA TYR A 39 0.35 -11.20 -0.19
C TYR A 39 -1.03 -11.55 -0.74
N GLN A 40 -2.00 -11.77 0.15
CA GLN A 40 -3.40 -12.01 -0.23
C GLN A 40 -4.09 -10.74 -0.77
N MET A 41 -3.62 -9.57 -0.34
CA MET A 41 -4.17 -8.27 -0.73
C MET A 41 -3.52 -7.69 -1.98
N SER A 42 -2.33 -8.15 -2.40
CA SER A 42 -1.61 -7.62 -3.56
C SER A 42 -2.21 -8.10 -4.88
N GLU A 43 -2.42 -7.18 -5.82
CA GLU A 43 -2.85 -7.52 -7.18
C GLU A 43 -1.70 -8.01 -8.06
N GLU A 44 -2.06 -8.82 -9.06
CA GLU A 44 -1.13 -9.38 -10.03
C GLU A 44 -0.80 -8.41 -11.17
N ASP A 45 -1.54 -7.33 -11.33
CA ASP A 45 -1.40 -6.38 -12.45
C ASP A 45 -0.40 -5.23 -12.17
N GLY A 46 0.32 -5.27 -11.05
CA GLY A 46 1.42 -4.34 -10.76
C GLY A 46 1.03 -3.06 -10.02
N GLU A 47 -0.26 -2.81 -9.80
CA GLU A 47 -0.68 -1.75 -8.87
C GLU A 47 -0.51 -2.25 -7.44
N MET A 48 0.47 -1.71 -6.74
CA MET A 48 0.77 -2.13 -5.37
C MET A 48 0.14 -1.19 -4.37
N PRO A 49 -0.57 -1.72 -3.34
CA PRO A 49 -0.95 -0.91 -2.20
C PRO A 49 0.31 -0.35 -1.53
N GLU A 50 0.20 0.78 -0.85
CA GLU A 50 1.31 1.34 -0.09
C GLU A 50 1.63 0.46 1.12
N TRP A 51 2.48 -0.53 0.88
CA TRP A 51 2.93 -1.53 1.86
C TRP A 51 3.44 -0.92 3.17
N GLU A 52 4.22 0.14 3.07
CA GLU A 52 4.84 0.78 4.24
C GLU A 52 3.78 1.24 5.25
N GLU A 53 2.66 1.72 4.77
CA GLU A 53 1.59 2.23 5.60
C GLU A 53 0.76 1.11 6.24
N LEU A 54 0.42 0.07 5.46
CA LEU A 54 -0.25 -1.11 5.98
C LEU A 54 0.63 -1.81 7.02
N TYR A 55 1.92 -1.98 6.71
CA TYR A 55 2.89 -2.56 7.64
C TYR A 55 3.00 -1.73 8.93
N ALA A 56 3.09 -0.41 8.83
CA ALA A 56 3.15 0.48 9.99
C ALA A 56 1.89 0.36 10.85
N THR A 57 0.71 0.25 10.24
CA THR A 57 -0.58 0.09 10.94
C THR A 57 -0.66 -1.26 11.65
N LEU A 58 -0.36 -2.35 10.97
CA LEU A 58 -0.39 -3.69 11.56
C LEU A 58 0.69 -3.85 12.64
N SER A 59 1.90 -3.35 12.41
CA SER A 59 2.97 -3.35 13.42
C SER A 59 2.59 -2.54 14.67
N TYR A 60 1.85 -1.44 14.48
CA TYR A 60 1.30 -0.69 15.61
C TYR A 60 0.40 -1.55 16.48
N PHE A 61 -0.55 -2.29 15.89
CA PHE A 61 -1.47 -3.14 16.65
C PHE A 61 -0.82 -4.37 17.25
N ILE A 62 0.33 -4.82 16.73
CA ILE A 62 1.13 -5.86 17.38
C ILE A 62 1.80 -5.33 18.64
N GLU A 63 2.39 -4.15 18.56
CA GLU A 63 3.02 -3.52 19.72
C GLU A 63 2.00 -3.05 20.76
N HIS A 64 0.76 -2.77 20.31
CA HIS A 64 -0.35 -2.28 21.11
C HIS A 64 -1.62 -3.09 20.81
N PRO A 65 -1.67 -4.35 21.22
CA PRO A 65 -2.82 -5.20 20.94
C PRO A 65 -4.12 -4.58 21.46
N ILE A 66 -5.19 -4.78 20.72
CA ILE A 66 -6.52 -4.30 21.05
C ILE A 66 -7.10 -5.17 22.17
N ASN A 67 -7.56 -4.55 23.24
CA ASN A 67 -8.34 -5.25 24.28
C ASN A 67 -9.76 -5.50 23.76
N LEU A 68 -10.09 -6.74 23.45
CA LEU A 68 -11.41 -7.11 22.93
C LEU A 68 -12.55 -6.67 23.84
N ASN A 69 -12.35 -6.62 25.16
CA ASN A 69 -13.37 -6.18 26.13
C ASN A 69 -13.63 -4.67 26.13
N ASN A 70 -12.78 -3.88 25.47
CA ASN A 70 -12.91 -2.41 25.38
C ASN A 70 -12.69 -1.90 23.95
N THR A 71 -12.91 -2.75 22.97
CA THR A 71 -12.68 -2.38 21.56
C THR A 71 -13.84 -1.62 20.95
N THR A 72 -13.54 -0.84 19.94
CA THR A 72 -14.53 -0.16 19.10
C THR A 72 -14.57 -0.79 17.71
N LYS A 73 -15.68 -0.58 17.01
CA LYS A 73 -15.83 -1.02 15.62
C LYS A 73 -14.73 -0.45 14.74
N ASP A 74 -14.43 0.85 14.87
CA ASP A 74 -13.44 1.57 14.08
C ASP A 74 -12.01 0.98 14.29
N GLU A 75 -11.67 0.51 15.50
CA GLU A 75 -10.37 -0.13 15.79
C GLU A 75 -10.23 -1.49 15.11
N LEU A 76 -11.28 -2.33 15.16
CA LEU A 76 -11.28 -3.64 14.52
C LEU A 76 -11.29 -3.55 12.98
N GLU A 77 -12.03 -2.60 12.41
CA GLU A 77 -12.06 -2.36 10.96
C GLU A 77 -10.69 -1.90 10.42
N ARG A 78 -9.88 -1.18 11.22
CA ARG A 78 -8.51 -0.76 10.84
C ARG A 78 -7.53 -1.92 10.67
N LEU A 79 -7.79 -3.07 11.28
CA LEU A 79 -6.95 -4.25 11.10
C LEU A 79 -7.04 -4.84 9.70
N HIS A 80 -8.16 -4.62 9.00
CA HIS A 80 -8.46 -5.23 7.69
C HIS A 80 -8.38 -6.78 7.68
N VAL A 81 -8.42 -7.41 8.84
CA VAL A 81 -8.31 -8.86 9.04
C VAL A 81 -9.69 -9.52 9.11
N LEU A 82 -10.66 -8.82 9.72
CA LEU A 82 -12.02 -9.31 9.93
C LEU A 82 -13.00 -8.72 8.93
N SER A 83 -14.04 -9.48 8.58
CA SER A 83 -15.17 -8.98 7.81
C SER A 83 -16.06 -8.06 8.64
N ASP A 84 -16.84 -7.18 7.98
CA ASP A 84 -17.83 -6.36 8.67
C ASP A 84 -18.79 -7.21 9.53
N LEU A 85 -19.14 -8.40 9.05
CA LEU A 85 -19.98 -9.33 9.80
C LEU A 85 -19.27 -9.90 11.01
N GLN A 86 -18.02 -10.35 10.87
CA GLN A 86 -17.22 -10.86 11.98
C GLN A 86 -16.99 -9.81 13.06
N VAL A 87 -16.70 -8.56 12.66
CA VAL A 87 -16.59 -7.44 13.61
C VAL A 87 -17.89 -7.24 14.37
N GLU A 88 -19.03 -7.29 13.70
CA GLU A 88 -20.32 -7.11 14.34
C GLU A 88 -20.71 -8.30 15.22
N ASN A 89 -20.46 -9.52 14.78
CA ASN A 89 -20.71 -10.72 15.57
C ASN A 89 -19.86 -10.72 16.85
N LEU A 90 -18.61 -10.26 16.78
CA LEU A 90 -17.73 -10.07 17.93
C LEU A 90 -18.32 -9.03 18.90
N LEU A 91 -18.71 -7.86 18.40
CA LEU A 91 -19.31 -6.81 19.23
C LEU A 91 -20.67 -7.25 19.81
N TYR A 92 -21.46 -8.00 19.03
CA TYR A 92 -22.73 -8.57 19.50
C TYR A 92 -22.51 -9.64 20.56
N TYR A 93 -21.50 -10.48 20.41
CA TYR A 93 -21.11 -11.47 21.43
C TYR A 93 -20.80 -10.76 22.75
N LEU A 94 -19.98 -9.71 22.72
CA LEU A 94 -19.64 -8.90 23.90
C LEU A 94 -20.88 -8.23 24.51
N TYR A 95 -21.80 -7.73 23.70
CA TYR A 95 -23.06 -7.14 24.18
C TYR A 95 -23.96 -8.16 24.86
N ARG A 96 -24.09 -9.37 24.29
CA ARG A 96 -25.01 -10.40 24.76
C ARG A 96 -24.48 -11.19 25.96
N HIS A 97 -23.18 -11.56 25.92
CA HIS A 97 -22.55 -12.44 26.90
C HIS A 97 -21.70 -11.70 27.92
N GLY A 98 -21.49 -10.40 27.72
CA GLY A 98 -20.61 -9.59 28.56
C GLY A 98 -19.13 -9.74 28.18
N LYS A 99 -18.23 -9.44 29.12
CA LYS A 99 -16.79 -9.48 28.88
C LYS A 99 -16.30 -10.91 28.67
N MET A 100 -15.47 -11.10 27.65
CA MET A 100 -14.73 -12.34 27.45
C MET A 100 -13.79 -12.61 28.61
N GLN A 101 -13.70 -13.86 29.04
CA GLN A 101 -12.77 -14.32 30.07
C GLN A 101 -11.47 -14.84 29.44
N THR A 102 -11.55 -15.41 28.26
CA THR A 102 -10.41 -16.00 27.56
C THR A 102 -10.45 -15.73 26.07
N ILE A 103 -9.27 -15.67 25.46
CA ILE A 103 -9.14 -15.48 24.00
C ILE A 103 -9.73 -16.68 23.21
N TYR A 104 -9.91 -17.83 23.83
CA TYR A 104 -10.49 -19.02 23.18
C TYR A 104 -11.98 -18.87 22.88
N GLU A 105 -12.67 -17.91 23.50
CA GLU A 105 -14.07 -17.58 23.23
C GLU A 105 -14.28 -17.03 21.81
N LEU A 106 -13.24 -16.56 21.14
CA LEU A 106 -13.32 -16.21 19.72
C LEU A 106 -13.88 -17.34 18.85
N ARG A 107 -13.70 -18.60 19.26
CA ARG A 107 -14.26 -19.77 18.56
C ARG A 107 -15.78 -19.92 18.70
N LEU A 108 -16.39 -19.21 19.65
CA LEU A 108 -17.84 -19.23 19.88
C LEU A 108 -18.55 -18.14 19.08
N ILE A 109 -17.80 -17.26 18.45
CA ILE A 109 -18.34 -16.18 17.62
C ILE A 109 -18.71 -16.76 16.26
N GLU A 110 -19.95 -16.53 15.85
CA GLU A 110 -20.47 -16.95 14.56
C GLU A 110 -19.67 -16.34 13.40
N GLY A 111 -19.30 -17.16 12.42
CA GLY A 111 -18.53 -16.74 11.25
C GLY A 111 -17.01 -16.56 11.49
N MET A 112 -16.48 -16.93 12.67
CA MET A 112 -15.05 -16.90 12.97
C MET A 112 -14.42 -18.28 12.77
N GLU A 113 -13.75 -18.45 11.63
CA GLU A 113 -13.00 -19.67 11.33
C GLU A 113 -11.60 -19.66 11.95
N SER A 114 -10.99 -20.84 12.04
CA SER A 114 -9.64 -21.00 12.62
C SER A 114 -8.57 -20.15 11.91
N TYR A 115 -8.78 -19.86 10.64
CA TYR A 115 -7.92 -18.98 9.86
C TYR A 115 -8.03 -17.51 10.30
N ASP A 116 -9.25 -17.01 10.44
CA ASP A 116 -9.53 -15.63 10.85
C ASP A 116 -9.00 -15.38 12.26
N ILE A 117 -9.23 -16.35 13.17
CA ILE A 117 -8.71 -16.31 14.54
C ILE A 117 -7.19 -16.26 14.52
N ARG A 118 -6.50 -17.12 13.74
CA ARG A 118 -5.04 -17.13 13.65
C ARG A 118 -4.49 -15.79 13.20
N ASN A 119 -5.11 -15.17 12.20
CA ASN A 119 -4.69 -13.87 11.67
C ASN A 119 -5.00 -12.71 12.64
N LEU A 120 -6.04 -12.85 13.47
CA LEU A 120 -6.43 -11.82 14.45
C LEU A 120 -5.59 -11.88 15.74
N LEU A 121 -5.22 -13.07 16.19
CA LEU A 121 -4.54 -13.30 17.49
C LEU A 121 -3.33 -12.38 17.75
N PRO A 122 -2.47 -12.06 16.78
CA PRO A 122 -1.32 -11.17 17.03
C PRO A 122 -1.69 -9.74 17.41
N PHE A 123 -2.91 -9.31 17.08
CA PHE A 123 -3.36 -7.93 17.20
C PHE A 123 -4.31 -7.69 18.37
N VAL A 124 -4.71 -8.74 19.08
CA VAL A 124 -5.74 -8.65 20.12
C VAL A 124 -5.37 -9.41 21.38
N TYR A 125 -5.95 -8.99 22.49
CA TYR A 125 -5.90 -9.73 23.77
C TYR A 125 -7.22 -9.59 24.52
N VAL A 126 -7.42 -10.43 25.53
CA VAL A 126 -8.56 -10.35 26.46
C VAL A 126 -8.03 -9.92 27.82
N GLY A 127 -8.53 -8.81 28.32
CA GLY A 127 -8.12 -8.24 29.61
C GLY A 127 -9.23 -7.40 30.25
N GLU A 128 -9.04 -7.02 31.53
CA GLU A 128 -9.94 -6.09 32.18
C GLU A 128 -9.81 -4.69 31.57
N VAL A 129 -10.90 -3.91 31.62
CA VAL A 129 -10.89 -2.51 31.16
C VAL A 129 -9.93 -1.71 32.07
N GLY A 130 -8.99 -0.98 31.44
CA GLY A 130 -7.94 -0.25 32.16
C GLY A 130 -6.69 -1.06 32.49
N SER A 131 -6.63 -2.35 32.11
CA SER A 131 -5.48 -3.22 32.41
C SER A 131 -4.26 -2.93 31.52
N SER A 132 -4.45 -2.28 30.36
CA SER A 132 -3.36 -1.92 29.46
C SER A 132 -2.82 -0.51 29.75
N ALA A 133 -1.51 -0.34 29.62
CA ALA A 133 -0.86 0.98 29.69
C ALA A 133 -1.42 1.98 28.64
N ASN A 134 -1.97 1.48 27.51
CA ASN A 134 -2.58 2.31 26.47
C ASN A 134 -3.96 2.88 26.84
N GLU A 135 -4.65 2.26 27.83
CA GLU A 135 -5.96 2.70 28.29
C GLU A 135 -5.86 3.78 29.41
N LEU A 136 -4.66 3.99 29.98
CA LEU A 136 -4.45 5.03 30.96
C LEU A 136 -4.65 6.43 30.31
N PRO A 137 -5.21 7.41 31.04
CA PRO A 137 -5.46 8.73 30.49
C PRO A 137 -4.17 9.45 30.08
N PHE A 138 -4.31 10.40 29.16
CA PHE A 138 -3.17 11.20 28.68
C PHE A 138 -2.59 12.06 29.79
N HIS A 139 -1.28 11.89 30.07
CA HIS A 139 -0.53 12.69 31.02
C HIS A 139 0.70 13.30 30.35
N TYR A 140 0.69 14.62 30.10
CA TYR A 140 1.78 15.30 29.40
C TYR A 140 3.16 15.18 30.07
N LYS A 141 3.20 15.05 31.42
CA LYS A 141 4.46 14.89 32.19
C LYS A 141 5.13 13.53 31.97
N GLU A 142 4.37 12.54 31.51
CA GLU A 142 4.83 11.17 31.31
C GLU A 142 5.30 10.90 29.86
N VAL A 143 5.03 11.83 28.95
CA VAL A 143 5.30 11.66 27.51
C VAL A 143 6.75 11.26 27.25
N PHE A 144 7.72 11.98 27.82
CA PHE A 144 9.14 11.68 27.62
C PHE A 144 9.65 10.50 28.45
N ARG A 145 8.99 10.18 29.57
CA ARG A 145 9.40 9.07 30.46
C ARG A 145 9.00 7.70 29.92
N TYR A 146 7.84 7.61 29.25
CA TYR A 146 7.27 6.36 28.74
C TYR A 146 7.13 6.36 27.22
N GLY A 147 7.69 7.35 26.56
CA GLY A 147 7.76 7.41 25.11
C GLY A 147 8.81 6.43 24.58
N ARG A 148 8.54 5.83 23.45
CA ARG A 148 9.45 4.90 22.75
C ARG A 148 10.06 5.59 21.56
N HIS A 149 11.36 5.45 21.41
CA HIS A 149 12.10 5.97 20.29
C HIS A 149 12.52 4.82 19.37
N GLN A 150 12.36 4.99 18.09
CA GLN A 150 12.81 4.04 17.09
C GLN A 150 13.59 4.79 16.00
N VAL A 151 14.77 4.30 15.68
CA VAL A 151 15.60 4.78 14.57
C VAL A 151 15.79 3.66 13.58
N LEU A 152 15.55 3.92 12.30
CA LEU A 152 15.73 2.99 11.20
C LEU A 152 16.67 3.61 10.17
N LEU A 153 17.73 2.88 9.80
CA LEU A 153 18.63 3.25 8.71
C LEU A 153 18.62 2.14 7.67
N ARG A 154 18.28 2.49 6.42
CA ARG A 154 18.28 1.57 5.29
C ARG A 154 19.23 2.03 4.21
N LEU A 155 19.97 1.07 3.64
CA LEU A 155 20.90 1.23 2.54
C LEU A 155 20.65 0.14 1.50
N ASP A 156 20.34 0.55 0.26
CA ASP A 156 20.18 -0.39 -0.86
C ASP A 156 21.21 -0.06 -1.95
N ARG A 157 21.66 -1.10 -2.69
CA ARG A 157 22.55 -0.93 -3.83
C ARG A 157 22.40 -2.06 -4.84
N GLY A 158 22.37 -1.72 -6.14
CA GLY A 158 22.59 -2.68 -7.22
C GLY A 158 24.10 -2.93 -7.41
N ALA A 159 24.49 -4.19 -7.66
CA ALA A 159 25.87 -4.53 -7.91
C ALA A 159 26.35 -4.10 -9.30
N GLU A 160 25.48 -4.26 -10.29
CA GLU A 160 25.77 -3.94 -11.68
C GLU A 160 25.68 -2.44 -11.93
N THR A 161 26.57 -1.91 -12.75
CA THR A 161 26.57 -0.49 -13.13
C THR A 161 25.50 -0.23 -14.18
N LYS A 162 24.58 0.66 -13.88
CA LYS A 162 23.58 1.15 -14.82
C LYS A 162 24.21 2.14 -15.80
N GLU A 163 23.60 2.28 -16.99
CA GLU A 163 24.06 3.18 -18.05
C GLU A 163 24.19 4.63 -17.57
N GLY A 164 23.25 5.12 -16.77
CA GLY A 164 23.29 6.48 -16.23
C GLY A 164 24.55 6.78 -15.40
N TYR A 165 25.12 5.78 -14.69
CA TYR A 165 26.41 5.96 -13.98
C TYR A 165 27.61 5.88 -14.91
N ARG A 166 27.52 5.16 -16.03
CA ARG A 166 28.56 5.11 -17.03
C ARG A 166 28.67 6.42 -17.76
N LEU A 167 27.54 6.99 -18.15
CA LEU A 167 27.46 8.32 -18.75
C LEU A 167 28.05 9.41 -17.84
N LEU A 168 27.83 9.33 -16.53
CA LEU A 168 28.43 10.26 -15.56
C LEU A 168 29.97 10.25 -15.62
N ARG A 169 30.60 9.07 -15.73
CA ARG A 169 32.06 8.96 -15.81
C ARG A 169 32.63 9.47 -17.13
N GLU A 170 31.90 9.28 -18.21
CA GLU A 170 32.25 9.83 -19.53
C GLU A 170 32.11 11.35 -19.54
N ASP A 171 31.12 11.91 -18.83
CA ASP A 171 30.90 13.36 -18.71
C ASP A 171 31.98 14.06 -17.85
N GLU A 172 32.57 13.40 -16.85
CA GLU A 172 33.68 13.96 -16.06
C GLU A 172 34.95 14.24 -16.89
N ASP A 173 35.13 13.52 -17.99
CA ASP A 173 36.27 13.65 -18.91
C ASP A 173 35.98 14.54 -20.13
N MET A 174 34.73 15.08 -20.27
CA MET A 174 34.28 15.87 -21.43
C MET A 174 34.07 17.34 -21.08
N PRO A 175 34.14 18.28 -22.08
CA PRO A 175 33.74 19.67 -21.88
C PRO A 175 32.27 19.79 -21.41
N GLU A 176 31.99 20.79 -20.53
CA GLU A 176 30.64 20.96 -19.91
C GLU A 176 29.50 21.07 -20.94
N ASP A 177 29.74 21.51 -22.15
CA ASP A 177 28.75 21.67 -23.23
C ASP A 177 28.31 20.34 -23.87
N THR A 178 28.92 19.18 -23.50
CA THR A 178 28.63 17.86 -24.10
C THR A 178 28.04 16.86 -23.11
N VAL A 179 27.72 17.28 -21.87
CA VAL A 179 27.19 16.43 -20.82
C VAL A 179 25.83 15.84 -21.22
N SER A 180 25.69 14.52 -21.12
CA SER A 180 24.43 13.86 -21.42
C SER A 180 23.35 14.20 -20.39
N SER A 181 22.22 14.73 -20.84
CA SER A 181 21.07 15.03 -19.99
C SER A 181 20.49 13.81 -19.26
N SER A 182 20.89 12.60 -19.70
CA SER A 182 20.48 11.30 -19.13
C SER A 182 21.46 10.73 -18.12
N ALA A 183 22.62 11.37 -17.87
CA ALA A 183 23.58 10.96 -16.87
C ALA A 183 23.02 11.17 -15.44
N TYR A 184 23.25 10.20 -14.56
CA TYR A 184 22.94 10.37 -13.14
C TYR A 184 23.87 11.40 -12.49
N LYS A 185 23.35 12.19 -11.58
CA LYS A 185 24.10 13.24 -10.89
C LYS A 185 24.64 12.82 -9.51
N GLY A 186 24.30 11.61 -9.04
CA GLY A 186 24.68 11.09 -7.73
C GLY A 186 25.17 9.66 -7.74
N ASP A 187 25.43 9.13 -6.52
CA ASP A 187 25.94 7.79 -6.30
C ASP A 187 24.87 6.68 -6.41
N ALA A 188 25.31 5.42 -6.41
CA ALA A 188 24.46 4.25 -6.61
C ALA A 188 23.75 3.75 -5.33
N PHE A 189 23.81 4.49 -4.21
CA PHE A 189 23.18 4.11 -2.98
C PHE A 189 21.80 4.78 -2.83
N TYR A 190 20.79 3.95 -2.54
CA TYR A 190 19.57 4.40 -1.88
C TYR A 190 19.87 4.51 -0.38
N THR A 191 19.44 5.58 0.25
CA THR A 191 19.63 5.80 1.68
C THR A 191 18.38 6.39 2.30
N SER A 192 17.83 5.77 3.34
CA SER A 192 16.76 6.38 4.11
C SER A 192 17.02 6.28 5.60
N LEU A 193 16.68 7.35 6.32
CA LEU A 193 16.74 7.43 7.79
C LEU A 193 15.36 7.84 8.29
N ARG A 194 14.81 7.06 9.22
CA ARG A 194 13.53 7.33 9.87
C ARG A 194 13.74 7.38 11.38
N TYR A 195 13.12 8.35 12.00
CA TYR A 195 12.99 8.46 13.45
C TYR A 195 11.52 8.50 13.79
N ASN A 196 11.08 7.64 14.71
CA ASN A 196 9.72 7.62 15.23
C ASN A 196 9.78 7.72 16.75
N PHE A 197 9.00 8.64 17.31
CA PHE A 197 8.73 8.74 18.73
C PHE A 197 7.24 8.48 18.97
N ARG A 198 6.91 7.60 19.89
CA ARG A 198 5.52 7.24 20.19
C ARG A 198 5.28 7.20 21.68
N TYR A 199 4.20 7.84 22.09
CA TYR A 199 3.72 7.77 23.46
C TYR A 199 2.31 7.21 23.49
N ARG A 200 2.18 5.94 23.91
CA ARG A 200 0.91 5.20 23.94
C ARG A 200 0.16 5.35 22.59
N LYS A 201 -1.19 5.42 22.64
CA LYS A 201 -2.03 5.70 21.47
C LYS A 201 -2.19 7.20 21.16
N TYR A 202 -1.73 8.08 22.06
CA TYR A 202 -2.08 9.49 22.03
C TYR A 202 -1.15 10.36 21.19
N LEU A 203 0.14 10.07 21.17
CA LEU A 203 1.11 10.92 20.45
C LEU A 203 2.06 10.07 19.60
N ASP A 204 2.19 10.46 18.34
CA ASP A 204 3.13 9.88 17.39
C ASP A 204 3.85 11.03 16.67
N VAL A 205 5.17 11.03 16.72
CA VAL A 205 6.03 12.02 16.06
C VAL A 205 7.03 11.27 15.20
N GLY A 206 7.11 11.63 13.93
CA GLY A 206 8.04 11.00 12.99
C GLY A 206 8.81 12.01 12.18
N LEU A 207 10.05 11.65 11.87
CA LEU A 207 10.90 12.34 10.91
C LEU A 207 11.45 11.31 9.93
N ARG A 208 11.50 11.65 8.65
CA ARG A 208 12.08 10.83 7.62
C ARG A 208 12.92 11.65 6.67
N VAL A 209 13.99 11.06 6.19
CA VAL A 209 14.80 11.62 5.11
C VAL A 209 15.17 10.49 4.16
N GLU A 210 15.26 10.79 2.88
CA GLU A 210 15.47 9.82 1.82
C GLU A 210 16.32 10.40 0.70
N LYS A 211 17.08 9.54 0.05
CA LYS A 211 17.83 9.78 -1.18
C LYS A 211 17.79 8.54 -2.04
N ASP A 212 17.30 8.66 -3.26
CA ASP A 212 17.30 7.58 -4.23
C ASP A 212 18.68 7.33 -4.84
N ALA A 213 18.87 6.12 -5.38
CA ALA A 213 20.07 5.75 -6.09
C ALA A 213 20.17 6.54 -7.41
N GLY A 214 21.24 7.30 -7.61
CA GLY A 214 21.43 8.20 -8.74
C GLY A 214 21.23 9.68 -8.41
N GLU A 215 20.68 10.00 -7.25
CA GLU A 215 20.48 11.37 -6.79
C GLU A 215 21.73 11.92 -6.10
N GLN A 216 21.99 13.20 -6.31
CA GLN A 216 23.13 13.88 -5.72
C GLN A 216 22.88 14.19 -4.24
N PHE A 217 23.76 13.69 -3.34
CA PHE A 217 23.67 14.01 -1.90
C PHE A 217 24.25 15.39 -1.60
N TRP A 218 25.39 15.75 -2.21
CA TRP A 218 26.06 17.01 -1.99
C TRP A 218 26.70 17.53 -3.28
N GLY A 219 26.25 18.69 -3.75
CA GLY A 219 26.77 19.33 -4.97
C GLY A 219 25.91 20.48 -5.48
N VAL A 220 25.88 20.64 -6.78
CA VAL A 220 25.19 21.75 -7.46
C VAL A 220 23.67 21.60 -7.35
N TYR A 221 23.15 20.38 -7.54
CA TYR A 221 21.70 20.13 -7.59
C TYR A 221 21.09 19.93 -6.22
N ASN A 222 21.82 19.40 -5.24
CA ASN A 222 21.30 19.14 -3.91
C ASN A 222 22.36 19.30 -2.81
N LYS A 223 21.93 19.64 -1.58
CA LYS A 223 22.79 19.79 -0.39
C LYS A 223 22.17 19.01 0.79
N GLY A 224 22.24 17.69 0.74
CA GLY A 224 21.68 16.76 1.72
C GLY A 224 20.78 15.70 1.07
N PHE A 225 19.81 15.21 1.79
CA PHE A 225 18.82 14.27 1.27
C PHE A 225 17.90 14.96 0.25
N ASP A 226 17.34 14.21 -0.67
CA ASP A 226 16.42 14.74 -1.67
C ASP A 226 15.04 15.01 -1.07
N SER A 227 14.53 14.07 -0.27
CA SER A 227 13.25 14.15 0.40
C SER A 227 13.38 14.28 1.91
N TYR A 228 12.54 15.15 2.47
CA TYR A 228 12.38 15.36 3.90
C TYR A 228 10.90 15.31 4.26
N GLY A 229 10.56 14.54 5.27
CA GLY A 229 9.20 14.45 5.76
C GLY A 229 9.15 14.41 7.28
N GLY A 230 8.03 14.84 7.84
CA GLY A 230 7.81 14.78 9.26
C GLY A 230 6.35 14.98 9.63
N HIS A 231 5.94 14.38 10.74
CA HIS A 231 4.58 14.48 11.25
C HIS A 231 4.53 14.54 12.77
N VAL A 232 3.46 15.14 13.25
CA VAL A 232 2.99 15.04 14.63
C VAL A 232 1.53 14.65 14.58
N GLN A 233 1.17 13.54 15.21
CA GLN A 233 -0.23 13.11 15.34
C GLN A 233 -0.61 13.01 16.82
N VAL A 234 -1.73 13.62 17.18
CA VAL A 234 -2.39 13.47 18.48
C VAL A 234 -3.72 12.77 18.24
N SER A 235 -4.02 11.75 19.04
CA SER A 235 -5.24 10.94 18.89
C SER A 235 -5.98 10.79 20.22
N ASP A 236 -7.31 10.78 20.17
CA ASP A 236 -8.21 10.47 21.28
C ASP A 236 -8.01 11.32 22.55
N VAL A 237 -7.86 12.64 22.36
CA VAL A 237 -7.73 13.61 23.47
C VAL A 237 -8.97 14.52 23.50
N GLY A 238 -9.86 14.29 24.45
CA GLY A 238 -11.12 15.06 24.58
C GLY A 238 -12.04 14.88 23.39
N CYS A 239 -12.42 15.98 22.73
CA CYS A 239 -13.23 15.95 21.49
C CYS A 239 -12.38 15.73 20.23
N ILE A 240 -11.06 15.80 20.35
CA ILE A 240 -10.14 15.58 19.23
C ILE A 240 -9.97 14.09 19.03
N GLN A 241 -10.58 13.53 17.98
CA GLN A 241 -10.36 12.16 17.59
C GLN A 241 -8.98 11.99 16.94
N THR A 242 -8.60 12.95 16.07
CA THR A 242 -7.28 12.98 15.43
C THR A 242 -6.91 14.43 15.12
N PHE A 243 -5.69 14.79 15.42
CA PHE A 243 -5.04 16.03 14.98
C PHE A 243 -3.72 15.67 14.34
N VAL A 244 -3.44 16.21 13.15
CA VAL A 244 -2.19 15.98 12.44
C VAL A 244 -1.55 17.30 12.00
N LEU A 245 -0.24 17.36 12.13
CA LEU A 245 0.60 18.46 11.66
C LEU A 245 1.79 17.89 10.89
N GLY A 246 2.12 18.48 9.75
CA GLY A 246 3.18 18.00 8.86
C GLY A 246 2.63 17.08 7.76
N ASP A 247 3.24 15.92 7.57
CA ASP A 247 2.87 14.99 6.50
C ASP A 247 1.76 14.04 6.96
N PHE A 248 0.66 14.02 6.21
CA PHE A 248 -0.50 13.19 6.54
C PHE A 248 -1.20 12.64 5.30
N LYS A 249 -2.04 11.65 5.52
CA LYS A 249 -2.96 11.06 4.55
C LYS A 249 -4.40 11.40 4.92
N ALA A 250 -5.23 11.52 3.91
CA ALA A 250 -6.65 11.81 4.06
C ALA A 250 -7.48 10.97 3.09
N SER A 251 -8.64 10.50 3.54
CA SER A 251 -9.64 9.83 2.70
C SER A 251 -11.05 10.24 3.10
N PHE A 252 -11.95 10.40 2.13
CA PHE A 252 -13.36 10.72 2.34
C PHE A 252 -14.26 9.73 1.58
N GLY A 253 -15.36 9.33 2.21
CA GLY A 253 -16.38 8.48 1.59
C GLY A 253 -15.84 7.15 1.07
N GLN A 254 -16.13 6.84 -0.18
CA GLN A 254 -15.61 5.68 -0.92
C GLN A 254 -14.37 6.04 -1.77
N GLY A 255 -13.81 7.22 -1.57
CA GLY A 255 -12.60 7.69 -2.24
C GLY A 255 -12.82 8.35 -3.59
N LEU A 256 -14.03 8.74 -3.94
CA LEU A 256 -14.28 9.44 -5.21
C LEU A 256 -13.57 10.79 -5.26
N LEU A 257 -13.72 11.63 -4.24
CA LEU A 257 -13.04 12.92 -4.20
C LEU A 257 -11.61 12.81 -3.72
N LEU A 258 -11.39 12.02 -2.67
CA LEU A 258 -10.14 11.99 -1.93
C LEU A 258 -9.89 10.62 -1.32
N ASN A 259 -8.79 10.01 -1.72
CA ASN A 259 -8.23 8.85 -1.04
C ASN A 259 -6.74 8.77 -1.32
N SER A 260 -5.92 9.31 -0.42
CA SER A 260 -4.47 9.15 -0.44
C SER A 260 -4.02 7.92 0.37
N ASP A 261 -4.96 7.14 0.88
CA ASP A 261 -4.68 5.88 1.55
C ASP A 261 -4.55 4.72 0.56
N PHE A 262 -3.98 3.60 0.99
CA PHE A 262 -3.97 2.42 0.15
C PHE A 262 -5.39 1.90 -0.09
N ARG A 263 -5.61 1.33 -1.26
CA ARG A 263 -6.83 0.62 -1.61
C ARG A 263 -6.51 -0.85 -1.79
N LEU A 264 -7.37 -1.70 -1.25
CA LEU A 264 -7.28 -3.13 -1.47
C LEU A 264 -7.77 -3.48 -2.88
N SER A 265 -7.18 -4.50 -3.47
CA SER A 265 -7.47 -4.93 -4.83
C SER A 265 -8.80 -5.67 -4.98
N LYS A 266 -9.23 -5.90 -6.23
CA LYS A 266 -10.44 -6.70 -6.54
C LYS A 266 -10.36 -8.13 -6.04
N SER A 267 -9.16 -8.70 -5.97
CA SER A 267 -8.93 -10.10 -5.59
C SER A 267 -9.04 -10.35 -4.10
N ALA A 268 -9.01 -9.30 -3.30
CA ALA A 268 -9.05 -9.42 -1.86
C ALA A 268 -10.45 -9.83 -1.37
N SER A 269 -10.54 -10.15 -0.12
CA SER A 269 -11.78 -10.51 0.56
C SER A 269 -12.87 -9.43 0.39
N LEU A 270 -14.12 -9.78 0.66
CA LEU A 270 -15.25 -8.84 0.68
C LEU A 270 -14.99 -7.57 1.51
N ASN A 271 -14.01 -7.62 2.41
CA ASN A 271 -13.66 -6.51 3.30
C ASN A 271 -12.98 -5.35 2.58
N SER A 272 -12.31 -5.61 1.46
CA SER A 272 -11.50 -4.63 0.75
C SER A 272 -12.30 -3.65 -0.12
N ILE A 273 -13.55 -3.94 -0.40
CA ILE A 273 -14.36 -3.24 -1.41
C ILE A 273 -14.97 -1.95 -0.86
N LYS A 274 -15.17 -1.86 0.45
CA LYS A 274 -15.75 -0.70 1.13
C LYS A 274 -14.68 0.14 1.81
N SER A 275 -14.68 1.44 1.61
CA SER A 275 -13.85 2.38 2.36
C SER A 275 -14.49 2.79 3.69
N GLY A 276 -13.67 3.11 4.71
CA GLY A 276 -14.10 3.36 6.09
C GLY A 276 -14.70 4.74 6.38
N GLY A 277 -14.88 5.63 5.40
CA GLY A 277 -15.38 6.99 5.60
C GLY A 277 -14.28 8.05 5.71
N ALA A 278 -14.50 9.13 6.49
CA ALA A 278 -13.51 10.19 6.63
C ALA A 278 -12.41 9.80 7.63
N VAL A 279 -11.18 9.72 7.15
CA VAL A 279 -10.00 9.37 7.94
C VAL A 279 -8.89 10.37 7.69
N LEU A 280 -8.31 10.89 8.78
CA LEU A 280 -7.04 11.60 8.78
C LEU A 280 -6.02 10.78 9.57
N ARG A 281 -4.82 10.59 9.01
CA ARG A 281 -3.73 9.90 9.69
C ARG A 281 -2.37 10.43 9.25
N LYS A 282 -1.36 10.29 10.08
CA LYS A 282 0.03 10.59 9.72
C LYS A 282 0.46 9.84 8.46
N SER A 283 1.40 10.39 7.70
CA SER A 283 2.12 9.69 6.65
C SER A 283 3.52 9.33 7.11
N SER A 284 3.84 8.04 7.11
CA SER A 284 5.18 7.51 7.41
C SER A 284 5.87 6.88 6.19
N SER A 285 5.17 6.82 5.05
CA SER A 285 5.66 6.28 3.77
C SER A 285 6.74 7.17 3.15
N THR A 286 7.68 6.58 2.42
CA THR A 286 8.64 7.28 1.57
C THR A 286 8.06 7.71 0.22
N ASN A 287 6.80 7.39 -0.08
CA ASN A 287 6.13 7.88 -1.28
C ASN A 287 6.08 9.41 -1.28
N GLU A 288 6.65 10.04 -2.31
CA GLU A 288 6.79 11.49 -2.43
C GLU A 288 5.58 12.18 -3.06
N TYR A 289 4.64 11.42 -3.60
CA TYR A 289 3.45 11.97 -4.27
C TYR A 289 2.20 11.87 -3.41
N ASN A 290 1.86 10.69 -2.89
CA ASN A 290 0.55 10.38 -2.32
C ASN A 290 0.43 10.72 -0.82
N PHE A 291 0.66 11.97 -0.44
CA PHE A 291 0.46 12.52 0.90
C PHE A 291 0.13 14.00 0.85
N PHE A 292 -0.34 14.57 1.95
CA PHE A 292 -0.56 16.00 2.16
C PHE A 292 0.42 16.55 3.17
N ARG A 293 0.79 17.83 3.06
CA ARG A 293 1.66 18.53 4.01
C ARG A 293 0.98 19.79 4.51
N GLY A 294 0.70 19.84 5.81
CA GLY A 294 -0.04 20.95 6.41
C GLY A 294 -0.63 20.60 7.76
N ILE A 295 -1.90 20.89 7.95
CA ILE A 295 -2.63 20.68 9.19
C ILE A 295 -4.00 20.06 8.93
N GLY A 296 -4.42 19.15 9.80
CA GLY A 296 -5.76 18.57 9.74
C GLY A 296 -6.27 18.13 11.09
N SER A 297 -7.59 18.10 11.26
CA SER A 297 -8.21 17.64 12.50
C SER A 297 -9.54 16.93 12.22
N THR A 298 -9.82 15.90 13.01
CA THR A 298 -11.12 15.26 13.14
C THR A 298 -11.63 15.48 14.55
N LEU A 299 -12.79 16.12 14.65
CA LEU A 299 -13.48 16.40 15.91
C LEU A 299 -14.75 15.53 16.00
N LYS A 300 -15.00 15.00 17.18
CA LYS A 300 -16.17 14.14 17.44
C LYS A 300 -16.98 14.69 18.61
N TRP A 301 -18.31 14.90 18.37
CA TRP A 301 -19.28 15.29 19.37
C TRP A 301 -20.50 14.38 19.31
N GLY A 302 -20.56 13.38 20.16
CA GLY A 302 -21.63 12.39 20.14
C GLY A 302 -21.69 11.64 18.80
N HIS A 303 -22.78 11.83 18.07
CA HIS A 303 -22.98 11.24 16.73
C HIS A 303 -22.44 12.08 15.57
N PHE A 304 -22.05 13.32 15.84
CA PHE A 304 -21.55 14.26 14.86
C PHE A 304 -20.01 14.18 14.78
N ARG A 305 -19.49 14.15 13.55
CA ARG A 305 -18.05 14.16 13.27
C ARG A 305 -17.78 15.22 12.21
N TRP A 306 -16.79 16.05 12.48
CA TRP A 306 -16.25 17.03 11.56
C TRP A 306 -14.78 16.72 11.29
N THR A 307 -14.39 16.68 10.01
CA THR A 307 -13.00 16.52 9.60
C THR A 307 -12.65 17.63 8.64
N GLY A 308 -11.56 18.33 8.90
CA GLY A 308 -11.08 19.39 8.02
C GLY A 308 -9.57 19.40 7.93
N PHE A 309 -9.04 19.76 6.76
CA PHE A 309 -7.59 19.92 6.58
C PHE A 309 -7.26 20.99 5.55
N TYR A 310 -6.04 21.49 5.65
CA TYR A 310 -5.39 22.34 4.66
C TYR A 310 -3.97 21.85 4.42
N SER A 311 -3.56 21.80 3.15
CA SER A 311 -2.25 21.37 2.68
C SER A 311 -1.70 22.32 1.63
N TYR A 312 -0.40 22.60 1.72
CA TYR A 312 0.37 23.23 0.65
C TYR A 312 1.60 22.39 0.34
N ARG A 313 1.77 22.05 -0.95
CA ARG A 313 2.93 21.32 -1.45
C ARG A 313 3.37 21.85 -2.79
N ARG A 314 4.65 21.62 -3.10
CA ARG A 314 5.16 21.72 -4.47
C ARG A 314 5.26 20.31 -5.03
N LEU A 315 4.75 20.13 -6.25
CA LEU A 315 4.80 18.87 -7.00
C LEU A 315 5.76 19.01 -8.17
N ASP A 316 6.29 17.85 -8.57
CA ASP A 316 7.13 17.74 -9.75
C ASP A 316 6.25 17.66 -10.98
N ALA A 317 6.50 18.53 -11.95
CA ALA A 317 5.66 18.61 -13.14
C ALA A 317 6.44 19.10 -14.35
N ASP A 318 5.97 18.70 -15.52
CA ASP A 318 6.37 19.29 -16.79
C ASP A 318 5.58 20.58 -17.02
N THR A 319 6.27 21.73 -17.05
CA THR A 319 5.67 23.06 -17.06
C THR A 319 6.10 23.89 -18.28
N THR A 320 6.08 23.30 -19.45
CA THR A 320 6.44 24.01 -20.69
C THR A 320 5.40 25.08 -21.02
N GLY A 321 5.85 26.29 -21.43
CA GLY A 321 4.97 27.38 -21.86
C GLY A 321 4.07 27.99 -20.78
N GLY A 322 4.37 27.76 -19.49
CA GLY A 322 3.56 28.27 -18.38
C GLY A 322 2.31 27.44 -18.05
N TYR A 323 2.22 26.22 -18.57
CA TYR A 323 1.15 25.26 -18.32
C TYR A 323 1.70 23.98 -17.71
N VAL A 324 0.89 23.30 -16.90
CA VAL A 324 1.18 21.96 -16.39
C VAL A 324 0.69 20.93 -17.41
N HIS A 325 1.62 20.24 -18.06
CA HIS A 325 1.30 19.18 -19.04
C HIS A 325 1.16 17.80 -18.39
N SER A 326 2.02 17.49 -17.42
CA SER A 326 1.98 16.26 -16.66
C SER A 326 2.57 16.45 -15.26
N ILE A 327 2.05 15.72 -14.28
CA ILE A 327 2.58 15.67 -12.92
C ILE A 327 3.37 14.36 -12.80
N SER A 328 4.59 14.42 -12.27
CA SER A 328 5.42 13.26 -11.99
C SER A 328 5.05 12.69 -10.60
N GLU A 329 4.78 11.40 -10.54
CA GLU A 329 4.42 10.70 -9.31
C GLU A 329 5.60 9.91 -8.71
N THR A 330 6.75 9.87 -9.40
CA THR A 330 7.88 9.00 -9.03
C THR A 330 8.77 9.58 -7.94
N GLY A 331 8.86 10.91 -7.80
CA GLY A 331 9.77 11.59 -6.87
C GLY A 331 11.25 11.50 -7.23
N LEU A 332 11.61 10.93 -8.40
CA LEU A 332 13.01 10.70 -8.78
C LEU A 332 13.67 11.97 -9.37
N HIS A 333 14.84 12.34 -8.83
CA HIS A 333 15.64 13.48 -9.24
C HIS A 333 17.11 13.06 -9.49
N ARG A 334 17.33 12.18 -10.49
CA ARG A 334 18.62 11.54 -10.78
C ARG A 334 19.34 12.17 -11.95
N THR A 335 18.56 12.67 -12.94
CA THR A 335 19.05 13.25 -14.19
C THR A 335 18.69 14.74 -14.27
N GLU A 336 19.32 15.47 -15.17
CA GLU A 336 19.06 16.89 -15.37
C GLU A 336 17.61 17.17 -15.76
N THR A 337 17.03 16.31 -16.61
CA THR A 337 15.63 16.40 -17.02
C THR A 337 14.65 16.13 -15.87
N GLU A 338 15.00 15.24 -14.93
CA GLU A 338 14.23 15.00 -13.73
C GLU A 338 14.34 16.20 -12.76
N TYR A 339 15.54 16.74 -12.54
CA TYR A 339 15.74 17.97 -11.74
C TYR A 339 15.01 19.18 -12.29
N ALA A 340 14.93 19.34 -13.61
CA ALA A 340 14.20 20.46 -14.24
C ALA A 340 12.69 20.44 -13.92
N LYS A 341 12.12 19.29 -13.60
CA LYS A 341 10.71 19.12 -13.22
C LYS A 341 10.47 19.27 -11.72
N ARG A 342 11.53 19.28 -10.91
CA ARG A 342 11.45 19.23 -9.45
C ARG A 342 10.76 20.47 -8.89
N HIS A 343 9.72 20.25 -8.09
CA HIS A 343 9.00 21.28 -7.32
C HIS A 343 8.54 22.48 -8.16
N THR A 344 8.13 22.25 -9.41
CA THR A 344 7.76 23.32 -10.36
C THR A 344 6.36 23.87 -10.11
N VAL A 345 5.43 23.09 -9.55
CA VAL A 345 4.03 23.47 -9.38
C VAL A 345 3.63 23.47 -7.90
N GLY A 346 3.19 24.64 -7.40
CA GLY A 346 2.57 24.76 -6.08
C GLY A 346 1.10 24.30 -6.11
N VAL A 347 0.69 23.49 -5.14
CA VAL A 347 -0.69 23.01 -5.00
C VAL A 347 -1.19 23.27 -3.59
N HIS A 348 -2.27 24.06 -3.51
CA HIS A 348 -3.07 24.23 -2.28
C HIS A 348 -4.25 23.26 -2.33
N THR A 349 -4.42 22.47 -1.30
CA THR A 349 -5.55 21.56 -1.16
C THR A 349 -6.26 21.80 0.17
N ALA A 350 -7.56 22.02 0.15
CA ALA A 350 -8.39 22.10 1.34
C ALA A 350 -9.55 21.10 1.23
N GLY A 351 -9.76 20.31 2.27
CA GLY A 351 -10.82 19.32 2.32
C GLY A 351 -11.62 19.41 3.60
N MET A 352 -12.92 19.16 3.49
CA MET A 352 -13.84 19.13 4.61
C MET A 352 -14.84 17.97 4.47
N ASN A 353 -15.06 17.25 5.55
CA ASN A 353 -16.14 16.27 5.71
C ASN A 353 -16.98 16.62 6.94
N VAL A 354 -18.28 16.51 6.79
CA VAL A 354 -19.24 16.57 7.89
C VAL A 354 -20.05 15.29 7.84
N SER A 355 -20.08 14.53 8.92
CA SER A 355 -20.82 13.26 8.94
C SER A 355 -21.57 13.05 10.25
N VAL A 356 -22.68 12.33 10.13
CA VAL A 356 -23.49 11.88 11.26
C VAL A 356 -23.46 10.36 11.27
N GLN A 357 -23.10 9.79 12.42
CA GLN A 357 -22.91 8.35 12.57
C GLN A 357 -23.76 7.80 13.72
N TYR A 358 -24.65 6.89 13.39
CA TYR A 358 -25.37 6.03 14.30
C TYR A 358 -24.90 4.58 14.14
N THR A 359 -25.34 3.68 15.02
CA THR A 359 -24.95 2.26 14.97
C THR A 359 -25.26 1.60 13.63
N LYS A 360 -26.41 1.91 13.01
CA LYS A 360 -26.87 1.28 11.77
C LYS A 360 -26.80 2.17 10.52
N PHE A 361 -26.53 3.46 10.71
CA PHE A 361 -26.61 4.44 9.63
C PHE A 361 -25.52 5.49 9.77
N ARG A 362 -24.87 5.81 8.65
CA ARG A 362 -23.95 6.92 8.52
C ARG A 362 -24.24 7.67 7.22
N ILE A 363 -24.20 8.99 7.28
CA ILE A 363 -24.21 9.86 6.10
C ILE A 363 -23.11 10.90 6.26
N GLY A 364 -22.45 11.24 5.17
CA GLY A 364 -21.39 12.25 5.12
C GLY A 364 -21.52 13.12 3.88
N ALA A 365 -21.13 14.38 4.02
CA ALA A 365 -20.99 15.32 2.92
C ALA A 365 -19.52 15.77 2.88
N ASN A 366 -18.94 15.78 1.69
CA ASN A 366 -17.53 16.06 1.45
C ASN A 366 -17.37 17.21 0.46
N VAL A 367 -16.38 18.05 0.71
CA VAL A 367 -15.96 19.12 -0.22
C VAL A 367 -14.46 19.09 -0.32
N LEU A 368 -13.95 19.20 -1.53
CA LEU A 368 -12.52 19.28 -1.84
C LEU A 368 -12.26 20.44 -2.79
N PHE A 369 -11.30 21.28 -2.40
CA PHE A 369 -10.83 22.39 -3.20
C PHE A 369 -9.33 22.24 -3.48
N ASN A 370 -8.94 22.33 -4.75
CA ASN A 370 -7.55 22.36 -5.19
C ASN A 370 -7.28 23.64 -5.99
N HIS A 371 -6.11 24.25 -5.76
CA HIS A 371 -5.61 25.39 -6.51
C HIS A 371 -4.16 25.16 -6.88
N LEU A 372 -3.87 25.14 -8.18
CA LEU A 372 -2.53 25.00 -8.75
C LEU A 372 -1.94 26.38 -9.05
N SER A 373 -0.62 26.55 -8.86
CA SER A 373 0.09 27.78 -9.20
C SER A 373 0.13 28.08 -10.70
N LEU A 374 0.03 27.02 -11.54
CA LEU A 374 -0.04 27.10 -12.99
C LEU A 374 -1.26 26.35 -13.51
N PRO A 375 -1.88 26.80 -14.62
CA PRO A 375 -3.03 26.11 -15.19
C PRO A 375 -2.65 24.73 -15.75
N LEU A 376 -3.46 23.74 -15.46
CA LEU A 376 -3.36 22.42 -16.07
C LEU A 376 -3.82 22.52 -17.55
N TYR A 377 -3.01 21.99 -18.44
CA TYR A 377 -3.35 21.87 -19.86
C TYR A 377 -2.88 20.51 -20.39
N LYS A 378 -3.81 19.72 -20.89
CA LYS A 378 -3.48 18.49 -21.61
C LYS A 378 -3.87 18.64 -23.07
N ALA A 379 -2.93 18.38 -23.97
CA ALA A 379 -3.22 18.42 -25.40
C ALA A 379 -4.41 17.51 -25.74
N PRO A 380 -5.37 17.98 -26.56
CA PRO A 380 -6.53 17.18 -26.95
C PRO A 380 -6.08 15.95 -27.74
N THR A 381 -6.41 14.76 -27.22
CA THR A 381 -6.20 13.46 -27.87
C THR A 381 -7.50 12.68 -27.84
N LEU A 382 -7.58 11.60 -28.61
CA LEU A 382 -8.78 10.76 -28.66
C LEU A 382 -9.22 10.26 -27.28
N TYR A 383 -8.26 10.01 -26.39
CA TYR A 383 -8.51 9.47 -25.04
C TYR A 383 -8.56 10.52 -23.93
N ASN A 384 -8.25 11.80 -24.23
CA ASN A 384 -8.24 12.88 -23.25
C ASN A 384 -9.50 13.75 -23.24
N GLN A 385 -10.52 13.46 -24.03
CA GLN A 385 -11.74 14.27 -24.12
C GLN A 385 -12.84 13.77 -23.18
N PRO A 386 -13.62 14.69 -22.57
CA PRO A 386 -13.41 16.13 -22.41
C PRO A 386 -12.30 16.41 -21.38
N ILE A 387 -11.52 17.46 -21.62
CA ILE A 387 -10.37 17.82 -20.79
C ILE A 387 -10.82 18.78 -19.68
N GLN A 388 -10.27 18.59 -18.49
CA GLN A 388 -10.30 19.61 -17.45
C GLN A 388 -9.05 20.48 -17.55
N GLU A 389 -9.25 21.74 -17.87
CA GLU A 389 -8.22 22.78 -17.88
C GLU A 389 -8.45 23.74 -16.73
N GLY A 390 -7.39 24.41 -16.27
CA GLY A 390 -7.48 25.52 -15.33
C GLY A 390 -6.73 25.27 -14.03
N GLN A 391 -6.73 26.31 -13.19
CA GLN A 391 -5.97 26.33 -11.93
C GLN A 391 -6.79 25.86 -10.72
N MET A 392 -8.10 25.99 -10.80
CA MET A 392 -9.00 25.71 -9.67
C MET A 392 -9.88 24.49 -9.95
N GLN A 393 -10.01 23.64 -8.96
CA GLN A 393 -10.92 22.51 -8.96
C GLN A 393 -11.70 22.48 -7.64
N LEU A 394 -13.03 22.65 -7.73
CA LEU A 394 -13.95 22.44 -6.61
C LEU A 394 -14.77 21.19 -6.90
N SER A 395 -14.86 20.29 -5.94
CA SER A 395 -15.60 19.04 -6.05
C SER A 395 -16.35 18.76 -4.75
N GLY A 396 -17.53 18.17 -4.85
CA GLY A 396 -18.34 17.79 -3.72
C GLY A 396 -18.88 16.38 -3.86
N SER A 397 -19.08 15.69 -2.75
CA SER A 397 -19.75 14.38 -2.73
C SER A 397 -20.60 14.17 -1.50
N VAL A 398 -21.51 13.21 -1.62
CA VAL A 398 -22.29 12.67 -0.50
C VAL A 398 -22.02 11.18 -0.42
N ASP A 399 -21.68 10.71 0.76
CA ASP A 399 -21.46 9.30 1.05
C ASP A 399 -22.45 8.80 2.09
N TYR A 400 -22.76 7.50 2.02
CA TYR A 400 -23.66 6.86 2.98
C TYR A 400 -23.26 5.41 3.26
N GLN A 401 -23.68 4.96 4.43
CA GLN A 401 -23.65 3.56 4.83
C GLN A 401 -24.93 3.27 5.63
N TRP A 402 -25.61 2.21 5.28
CA TRP A 402 -26.86 1.84 5.92
C TRP A 402 -26.95 0.32 6.10
N ARG A 403 -27.15 -0.12 7.33
CA ARG A 403 -27.33 -1.53 7.67
C ARG A 403 -28.80 -1.83 7.96
N VAL A 404 -29.32 -2.82 7.26
CA VAL A 404 -30.70 -3.32 7.46
C VAL A 404 -30.64 -4.84 7.54
N SER A 405 -30.81 -5.41 8.73
CA SER A 405 -30.69 -6.86 8.95
C SER A 405 -29.33 -7.37 8.40
N SER A 406 -29.36 -8.36 7.53
CA SER A 406 -28.19 -8.97 6.87
C SER A 406 -27.63 -8.16 5.69
N PHE A 407 -28.21 -7.01 5.38
CA PHE A 407 -27.77 -6.16 4.28
C PHE A 407 -26.98 -4.95 4.80
N LEU A 408 -25.88 -4.62 4.13
CA LEU A 408 -25.13 -3.40 4.32
C LEU A 408 -25.02 -2.66 2.98
N PHE A 409 -25.76 -1.56 2.85
CA PHE A 409 -25.67 -0.65 1.70
C PHE A 409 -24.63 0.42 1.96
N PHE A 410 -23.86 0.75 0.94
CA PHE A 410 -22.86 1.82 1.02
C PHE A 410 -22.68 2.47 -0.36
N GLY A 411 -22.26 3.71 -0.38
CA GLY A 411 -21.99 4.39 -1.63
C GLY A 411 -21.50 5.80 -1.45
N GLU A 412 -21.10 6.39 -2.56
CA GLU A 412 -20.71 7.79 -2.72
C GLU A 412 -21.11 8.27 -4.11
N THR A 413 -21.61 9.49 -4.19
CA THR A 413 -21.83 10.18 -5.47
C THR A 413 -21.14 11.53 -5.40
N ALA A 414 -20.33 11.82 -6.41
CA ALA A 414 -19.46 12.99 -6.50
C ALA A 414 -19.73 13.79 -7.77
N LEU A 415 -19.60 15.10 -7.64
CA LEU A 415 -19.71 16.07 -8.73
C LEU A 415 -18.51 17.00 -8.71
N THR A 416 -17.97 17.30 -9.88
CA THR A 416 -16.96 18.34 -10.06
C THR A 416 -17.61 19.64 -10.57
N HIS A 417 -16.97 20.78 -10.37
CA HIS A 417 -17.50 22.10 -10.80
C HIS A 417 -17.79 22.20 -12.31
N ARG A 418 -17.22 21.33 -13.13
CA ARG A 418 -17.46 21.21 -14.58
C ARG A 418 -18.48 20.10 -14.93
N LEU A 419 -19.32 19.76 -13.98
CA LEU A 419 -20.40 18.76 -14.11
C LEU A 419 -19.92 17.35 -14.45
N GLY A 420 -18.65 17.02 -14.20
CA GLY A 420 -18.19 15.64 -14.19
C GLY A 420 -18.84 14.90 -13.02
N CYS A 421 -19.48 13.76 -13.29
CA CYS A 421 -20.17 12.95 -12.30
C CYS A 421 -19.46 11.60 -12.11
N ALA A 422 -19.38 11.17 -10.85
CA ALA A 422 -18.95 9.83 -10.46
C ALA A 422 -19.86 9.25 -9.39
N SER A 423 -20.14 7.97 -9.47
CA SER A 423 -20.97 7.28 -8.50
C SER A 423 -20.52 5.84 -8.29
N VAL A 424 -20.36 5.46 -7.03
CA VAL A 424 -20.06 4.08 -6.60
C VAL A 424 -21.11 3.71 -5.56
N ASN A 425 -21.87 2.65 -5.81
CA ASN A 425 -22.88 2.13 -4.90
C ASN A 425 -22.73 0.63 -4.77
N GLY A 426 -22.71 0.14 -3.56
CA GLY A 426 -22.55 -1.28 -3.26
C GLY A 426 -23.49 -1.76 -2.18
N MET A 427 -23.68 -3.07 -2.18
CA MET A 427 -24.44 -3.80 -1.19
C MET A 427 -23.66 -5.05 -0.78
N LYS A 428 -23.49 -5.27 0.53
CA LYS A 428 -23.06 -6.54 1.08
C LYS A 428 -24.26 -7.27 1.66
N PHE A 429 -24.36 -8.56 1.41
CA PHE A 429 -25.42 -9.42 1.87
C PHE A 429 -24.86 -10.66 2.55
N TYR A 430 -25.24 -10.89 3.78
CA TYR A 430 -24.84 -12.02 4.59
C TYR A 430 -26.08 -12.88 4.95
N PRO A 431 -26.50 -13.81 4.07
CA PRO A 431 -27.66 -14.67 4.32
C PRO A 431 -27.43 -15.64 5.47
N CYS A 432 -26.18 -16.02 5.71
CA CYS A 432 -25.76 -16.87 6.83
C CYS A 432 -24.28 -16.58 7.16
N ASP A 433 -23.78 -17.11 8.27
CA ASP A 433 -22.45 -16.83 8.80
C ASP A 433 -21.29 -17.32 7.91
N VAL A 434 -21.58 -18.30 7.03
CA VAL A 434 -20.60 -18.92 6.14
C VAL A 434 -20.61 -18.34 4.73
N LEU A 435 -21.54 -17.42 4.41
CA LEU A 435 -21.70 -16.87 3.07
C LEU A 435 -21.83 -15.35 3.10
N GLY A 436 -20.92 -14.69 2.43
CA GLY A 436 -20.97 -13.26 2.14
C GLY A 436 -21.01 -13.00 0.64
N ILE A 437 -21.88 -12.09 0.23
CA ILE A 437 -22.02 -11.65 -1.17
C ILE A 437 -21.89 -10.14 -1.18
N VAL A 438 -21.17 -9.60 -2.17
CA VAL A 438 -21.12 -8.17 -2.45
C VAL A 438 -21.51 -7.92 -3.89
N ALA A 439 -22.30 -6.89 -4.12
CA ALA A 439 -22.57 -6.34 -5.44
C ALA A 439 -22.21 -4.85 -5.43
N LEU A 440 -21.54 -4.37 -6.47
CA LEU A 440 -21.12 -2.99 -6.60
C LEU A 440 -21.30 -2.51 -8.04
N HIS A 441 -21.95 -1.38 -8.19
CA HIS A 441 -22.06 -0.64 -9.44
C HIS A 441 -21.19 0.61 -9.37
N ARG A 442 -20.44 0.89 -10.46
CA ARG A 442 -19.65 2.10 -10.61
C ARG A 442 -19.93 2.78 -11.94
N TYR A 443 -19.94 4.11 -11.88
CA TYR A 443 -20.10 4.97 -13.05
C TYR A 443 -19.19 6.18 -12.92
N TYR A 444 -18.32 6.40 -13.89
CA TYR A 444 -17.44 7.56 -14.00
C TYR A 444 -17.64 8.21 -15.36
N SER A 445 -18.17 9.42 -15.40
CA SER A 445 -18.33 10.15 -16.66
C SER A 445 -16.98 10.48 -17.31
N GLY A 446 -16.93 10.68 -18.60
CA GLY A 446 -15.71 11.08 -19.31
C GLY A 446 -15.12 12.41 -18.81
N GLY A 447 -15.95 13.32 -18.32
CA GLY A 447 -15.55 14.61 -17.75
C GLY A 447 -15.21 14.58 -16.26
N TYR A 448 -15.39 13.46 -15.58
CA TYR A 448 -15.01 13.34 -14.17
C TYR A 448 -13.48 13.26 -14.05
N ASN A 449 -12.92 14.08 -13.17
CA ASN A 449 -11.52 14.04 -12.82
C ASN A 449 -11.34 14.54 -11.39
N SER A 450 -10.80 13.70 -10.53
CA SER A 450 -10.35 14.08 -9.18
C SER A 450 -8.84 13.85 -9.09
N MET A 451 -8.09 14.90 -8.72
CA MET A 451 -6.64 14.84 -8.60
C MET A 451 -6.17 13.85 -7.51
N TRP A 452 -6.97 13.70 -6.45
CA TRP A 452 -6.63 12.90 -5.27
C TRP A 452 -7.61 11.74 -5.05
N GLY A 453 -8.47 11.47 -6.01
CA GLY A 453 -9.43 10.38 -5.89
C GLY A 453 -8.80 9.03 -6.22
N ASN A 454 -9.14 8.01 -5.44
CA ASN A 454 -8.79 6.61 -5.67
C ASN A 454 -9.92 5.72 -5.14
N SER A 455 -10.84 5.32 -6.01
CA SER A 455 -11.99 4.49 -5.70
C SER A 455 -11.99 3.22 -6.55
N PHE A 456 -12.93 2.31 -6.31
CA PHE A 456 -13.01 1.02 -7.01
C PHE A 456 -13.17 1.20 -8.52
N SER A 457 -12.14 0.91 -9.30
CA SER A 457 -12.07 1.08 -10.77
C SER A 457 -11.22 -0.01 -11.41
N GLU A 458 -11.36 -0.18 -12.71
CA GLU A 458 -10.51 -1.06 -13.51
C GLU A 458 -9.16 -0.40 -13.83
N ASN A 459 -9.17 0.89 -14.11
CA ASN A 459 -7.97 1.66 -14.39
C ASN A 459 -7.56 2.51 -13.17
N SER A 460 -6.32 2.98 -13.15
CA SER A 460 -5.80 3.90 -12.13
C SER A 460 -6.54 5.25 -12.14
N SER A 461 -7.04 5.72 -13.29
CA SER A 461 -7.85 6.92 -13.38
C SER A 461 -9.34 6.60 -13.33
N MET A 462 -10.08 7.21 -12.40
CA MET A 462 -11.53 7.10 -12.26
C MET A 462 -12.26 7.96 -13.30
N ARG A 463 -12.21 7.55 -14.54
CA ARG A 463 -12.73 8.33 -15.67
C ARG A 463 -13.21 7.41 -16.76
N ASN A 464 -14.33 7.80 -17.44
CA ASN A 464 -14.82 7.09 -18.61
C ASN A 464 -15.04 5.59 -18.37
N GLU A 465 -15.60 5.22 -17.20
CA GLU A 465 -15.78 3.81 -16.85
C GLU A 465 -17.17 3.58 -16.28
N GLN A 466 -17.80 2.49 -16.72
CA GLN A 466 -18.99 1.94 -16.12
C GLN A 466 -18.75 0.46 -15.86
N GLY A 467 -19.09 -0.05 -14.69
CA GLY A 467 -18.88 -1.44 -14.37
C GLY A 467 -19.79 -1.96 -13.27
N PHE A 468 -19.93 -3.28 -13.29
CA PHE A 468 -20.69 -4.02 -12.29
C PHE A 468 -19.84 -5.17 -11.77
N TYR A 469 -19.65 -5.20 -10.46
CA TYR A 469 -18.87 -6.21 -9.75
C TYR A 469 -19.76 -7.02 -8.83
N VAL A 470 -19.57 -8.34 -8.82
CA VAL A 470 -20.17 -9.25 -7.85
C VAL A 470 -19.05 -10.10 -7.26
N GLY A 471 -18.95 -10.12 -5.95
CA GLY A 471 -18.03 -10.97 -5.21
C GLY A 471 -18.76 -11.89 -4.26
N LEU A 472 -18.17 -13.07 -4.02
CA LEU A 472 -18.68 -14.10 -3.14
C LEU A 472 -17.54 -14.66 -2.31
N GLU A 473 -17.77 -14.78 -1.01
CA GLU A 473 -16.88 -15.46 -0.07
C GLU A 473 -17.70 -16.48 0.73
N THR A 474 -17.23 -17.73 0.79
CA THR A 474 -17.98 -18.78 1.51
C THR A 474 -17.05 -19.85 2.08
N SER A 475 -17.43 -20.37 3.24
CA SER A 475 -16.78 -21.51 3.93
C SER A 475 -17.79 -22.64 4.17
N PRO A 476 -18.31 -23.28 3.07
CA PRO A 476 -19.43 -24.22 3.17
C PRO A 476 -19.08 -25.53 3.87
N MET A 477 -17.79 -25.85 3.95
CA MET A 477 -17.26 -27.05 4.57
C MET A 477 -16.10 -26.69 5.49
N ARG A 478 -15.93 -27.45 6.55
CA ARG A 478 -14.83 -27.27 7.49
C ARG A 478 -13.48 -27.31 6.77
N HIS A 479 -12.60 -26.36 7.06
CA HIS A 479 -11.28 -26.23 6.47
C HIS A 479 -11.24 -25.73 5.01
N TRP A 480 -12.37 -25.46 4.38
CA TRP A 480 -12.45 -24.93 3.03
C TRP A 480 -12.96 -23.50 3.01
N LYS A 481 -12.25 -22.64 2.31
CA LYS A 481 -12.68 -21.27 1.99
C LYS A 481 -12.66 -21.08 0.48
N PHE A 482 -13.74 -20.54 -0.06
CA PHE A 482 -13.86 -20.17 -1.47
C PHE A 482 -14.10 -18.68 -1.59
N THR A 483 -13.36 -18.05 -2.50
CA THR A 483 -13.56 -16.65 -2.87
C THR A 483 -13.69 -16.57 -4.37
N ALA A 484 -14.71 -15.90 -4.87
CA ALA A 484 -14.93 -15.71 -6.29
C ALA A 484 -15.40 -14.30 -6.58
N TYR A 485 -15.05 -13.76 -7.75
CA TYR A 485 -15.67 -12.55 -8.25
C TYR A 485 -15.87 -12.58 -9.76
N ALA A 486 -16.82 -11.75 -10.20
CA ALA A 486 -17.06 -11.38 -11.57
C ALA A 486 -17.15 -9.87 -11.67
N ASP A 487 -16.33 -9.26 -12.50
CA ASP A 487 -16.35 -7.85 -12.80
C ASP A 487 -16.50 -7.65 -14.30
N VAL A 488 -17.50 -6.87 -14.71
CA VAL A 488 -17.72 -6.49 -16.10
C VAL A 488 -17.66 -4.98 -16.21
N PHE A 489 -16.95 -4.47 -17.22
CA PHE A 489 -16.71 -3.05 -17.36
C PHE A 489 -16.72 -2.60 -18.81
N ARG A 490 -17.04 -1.32 -19.00
CA ARG A 490 -17.13 -0.69 -20.30
C ARG A 490 -16.57 0.73 -20.24
N PHE A 491 -15.90 1.12 -21.34
CA PHE A 491 -15.36 2.45 -21.57
C PHE A 491 -16.05 3.04 -22.78
N SER A 492 -16.77 4.13 -22.58
CA SER A 492 -17.59 4.76 -23.61
C SER A 492 -16.78 5.56 -24.64
N TYR A 493 -15.54 5.96 -24.27
CA TYR A 493 -14.60 6.67 -25.12
C TYR A 493 -13.31 5.89 -25.27
N PRO A 494 -12.50 6.17 -26.30
CA PRO A 494 -11.16 5.63 -26.43
C PRO A 494 -10.32 5.77 -25.15
N GLN A 495 -9.37 4.88 -24.98
CA GLN A 495 -8.41 4.90 -23.86
C GLN A 495 -6.99 4.98 -24.42
N TYR A 496 -6.02 5.26 -23.55
CA TYR A 496 -4.61 5.20 -23.95
C TYR A 496 -4.29 3.80 -24.51
N GLY A 497 -3.80 3.75 -25.75
CA GLY A 497 -3.51 2.49 -26.46
C GLY A 497 -4.72 1.71 -26.98
N ILE A 498 -5.95 2.28 -26.93
CA ILE A 498 -7.17 1.67 -27.46
C ILE A 498 -8.00 2.75 -28.14
N ASP A 499 -8.04 2.75 -29.47
CA ASP A 499 -8.58 3.86 -30.29
C ASP A 499 -10.10 3.84 -30.44
N LYS A 500 -10.78 2.88 -29.84
CA LYS A 500 -12.24 2.72 -29.89
C LYS A 500 -12.83 2.54 -28.50
N PRO A 501 -14.14 2.82 -28.31
CA PRO A 501 -14.87 2.37 -27.12
C PRO A 501 -14.63 0.86 -26.89
N SER A 502 -14.48 0.47 -25.65
CA SER A 502 -14.05 -0.89 -25.31
C SER A 502 -14.81 -1.43 -24.11
N GLU A 503 -14.84 -2.74 -24.00
CA GLU A 503 -15.43 -3.47 -22.87
C GLU A 503 -14.51 -4.62 -22.46
N GLY A 504 -14.73 -5.12 -21.27
CA GLY A 504 -13.96 -6.24 -20.75
C GLY A 504 -14.63 -6.89 -19.56
N PHE A 505 -14.02 -7.99 -19.13
CA PHE A 505 -14.42 -8.69 -17.92
C PHE A 505 -13.21 -9.25 -17.18
N ASP A 506 -13.43 -9.54 -15.90
CA ASP A 506 -12.43 -10.11 -15.01
C ASP A 506 -13.12 -11.10 -14.06
N TYR A 507 -12.86 -12.38 -14.20
CA TYR A 507 -13.39 -13.45 -13.38
C TYR A 507 -12.28 -14.11 -12.58
N MET A 508 -12.53 -14.37 -11.31
CA MET A 508 -11.59 -15.06 -10.43
C MET A 508 -12.31 -16.06 -9.55
N LEU A 509 -11.67 -17.19 -9.33
CA LEU A 509 -12.04 -18.21 -8.36
C LEU A 509 -10.79 -18.63 -7.58
N GLU A 510 -10.88 -18.59 -6.29
CA GLU A 510 -9.83 -19.09 -5.38
C GLU A 510 -10.44 -20.07 -4.40
N SER A 511 -9.76 -21.18 -4.20
CA SER A 511 -10.09 -22.21 -3.23
C SER A 511 -8.91 -22.39 -2.27
N THR A 512 -9.14 -22.24 -1.00
CA THR A 512 -8.13 -22.45 0.05
C THR A 512 -8.55 -23.60 0.95
N TYR A 513 -7.67 -24.59 1.12
CA TYR A 513 -7.86 -25.74 1.96
C TYR A 513 -6.82 -25.78 3.09
N MET A 514 -7.27 -25.83 4.33
CA MET A 514 -6.42 -25.83 5.53
C MET A 514 -6.80 -27.01 6.44
N PRO A 515 -6.25 -28.22 6.18
CA PRO A 515 -6.55 -29.40 6.98
C PRO A 515 -6.18 -29.26 8.46
N ASN A 516 -5.16 -28.45 8.73
CA ASN A 516 -4.70 -28.12 10.07
C ASN A 516 -3.97 -26.77 10.08
N ARG A 517 -3.54 -26.28 11.25
CA ARG A 517 -2.84 -25.00 11.41
C ARG A 517 -1.46 -24.94 10.74
N PHE A 518 -0.89 -26.07 10.35
CA PHE A 518 0.47 -26.14 9.78
C PHE A 518 0.50 -26.24 8.25
N VAL A 519 -0.62 -26.61 7.64
CA VAL A 519 -0.69 -26.82 6.19
C VAL A 519 -1.81 -25.97 5.60
N SER A 520 -1.47 -25.19 4.57
CA SER A 520 -2.42 -24.43 3.77
C SER A 520 -2.14 -24.67 2.29
N MET A 521 -3.18 -24.96 1.52
CA MET A 521 -3.14 -25.14 0.08
C MET A 521 -4.11 -24.17 -0.56
N SER A 522 -3.69 -23.42 -1.58
CA SER A 522 -4.59 -22.56 -2.35
C SER A 522 -4.44 -22.81 -3.84
N LEU A 523 -5.56 -22.76 -4.54
CA LEU A 523 -5.65 -22.80 -5.99
C LEU A 523 -6.48 -21.62 -6.46
N LYS A 524 -5.86 -20.73 -7.26
CA LYS A 524 -6.48 -19.52 -7.81
C LYS A 524 -6.47 -19.58 -9.33
N GLY A 525 -7.64 -19.40 -9.92
CA GLY A 525 -7.82 -19.21 -11.35
C GLY A 525 -8.38 -17.83 -11.67
N ARG A 526 -7.85 -17.16 -12.68
CA ARG A 526 -8.34 -15.84 -13.15
C ARG A 526 -8.43 -15.84 -14.65
N TRP A 527 -9.52 -15.29 -15.18
CA TRP A 527 -9.71 -15.05 -16.59
C TRP A 527 -10.12 -13.60 -16.80
N LYS A 528 -9.24 -12.85 -17.47
CA LYS A 528 -9.43 -11.43 -17.75
C LYS A 528 -9.39 -11.18 -19.25
N GLN A 529 -10.37 -10.42 -19.74
CA GLN A 529 -10.40 -9.92 -21.10
C GLN A 529 -10.38 -8.40 -21.10
N LYS A 530 -9.49 -7.84 -21.90
CA LYS A 530 -9.44 -6.41 -22.26
C LYS A 530 -9.31 -6.29 -23.77
N MET A 531 -9.61 -5.12 -24.32
CA MET A 531 -9.27 -4.81 -25.69
C MET A 531 -7.82 -4.34 -25.82
N SER A 532 -7.21 -4.57 -26.96
CA SER A 532 -5.86 -4.15 -27.33
C SER A 532 -5.83 -3.74 -28.79
N ASN A 533 -5.03 -2.73 -29.13
CA ASN A 533 -4.74 -2.40 -30.52
C ASN A 533 -3.74 -3.42 -31.10
N VAL A 534 -4.09 -3.99 -32.24
CA VAL A 534 -3.18 -4.77 -33.07
C VAL A 534 -3.26 -4.19 -34.47
N GLU A 535 -2.16 -3.59 -34.93
CA GLU A 535 -2.14 -2.81 -36.16
C GLU A 535 -3.22 -1.72 -36.16
N GLU A 536 -4.18 -1.73 -37.06
CA GLU A 536 -5.30 -0.76 -37.16
C GLU A 536 -6.62 -1.28 -36.54
N SER A 537 -6.61 -2.44 -35.90
CA SER A 537 -7.83 -3.06 -35.35
C SER A 537 -7.76 -3.21 -33.82
N VAL A 538 -8.91 -2.99 -33.18
CA VAL A 538 -9.09 -3.24 -31.75
C VAL A 538 -9.60 -4.68 -31.57
N VAL A 539 -8.82 -5.51 -30.91
CA VAL A 539 -9.09 -6.95 -30.75
C VAL A 539 -9.07 -7.35 -29.28
N PRO A 540 -9.78 -8.44 -28.92
CA PRO A 540 -9.75 -8.92 -27.54
C PRO A 540 -8.41 -9.59 -27.21
N LEU A 541 -7.84 -9.16 -26.06
CA LEU A 541 -6.73 -9.79 -25.39
C LEU A 541 -7.27 -10.55 -24.19
N ASN A 542 -7.15 -11.88 -24.20
CA ASN A 542 -7.56 -12.76 -23.13
C ASN A 542 -6.33 -13.22 -22.34
N ARG A 543 -6.34 -13.02 -21.03
CA ARG A 543 -5.32 -13.52 -20.11
C ARG A 543 -5.96 -14.53 -19.16
N ILE A 544 -5.43 -15.74 -19.12
CA ILE A 544 -5.83 -16.79 -18.20
C ILE A 544 -4.65 -17.09 -17.30
N GLN A 545 -4.87 -17.05 -16.00
CA GLN A 545 -3.84 -17.25 -14.98
C GLN A 545 -4.28 -18.36 -14.04
N LEU A 546 -3.36 -19.25 -13.72
CA LEU A 546 -3.54 -20.30 -12.73
C LEU A 546 -2.40 -20.23 -11.72
N ARG A 547 -2.73 -20.24 -10.45
CA ARG A 547 -1.75 -20.29 -9.37
C ARG A 547 -2.09 -21.39 -8.40
N TYR A 548 -1.11 -22.20 -8.07
CA TYR A 548 -1.14 -23.12 -6.95
C TYR A 548 -0.12 -22.72 -5.91
N GLN A 549 -0.50 -22.73 -4.64
CA GLN A 549 0.40 -22.45 -3.53
C GLN A 549 0.20 -23.47 -2.42
N LEU A 550 1.31 -24.01 -1.91
CA LEU A 550 1.37 -24.89 -0.74
C LEU A 550 2.26 -24.24 0.31
N ILE A 551 1.75 -24.09 1.51
CA ILE A 551 2.49 -23.64 2.69
C ILE A 551 2.48 -24.77 3.71
N CYS A 552 3.66 -25.19 4.15
CA CYS A 552 3.84 -26.17 5.23
C CYS A 552 4.72 -25.58 6.32
N GLN A 553 4.27 -25.63 7.55
CA GLN A 553 5.04 -25.22 8.74
C GLN A 553 5.39 -26.46 9.56
N HIS A 554 6.67 -26.62 9.87
CA HIS A 554 7.15 -27.72 10.72
C HIS A 554 8.21 -27.23 11.70
N ASN A 555 7.87 -27.24 12.99
CA ASN A 555 8.72 -26.69 14.04
C ASN A 555 9.10 -25.22 13.74
N HIS A 556 10.40 -24.96 13.49
CA HIS A 556 10.97 -23.64 13.19
C HIS A 556 11.11 -23.36 11.70
N PHE A 557 10.71 -24.30 10.83
CA PHE A 557 10.82 -24.17 9.38
C PHE A 557 9.45 -23.94 8.74
N SER A 558 9.45 -23.07 7.74
CA SER A 558 8.31 -22.87 6.82
C SER A 558 8.75 -23.18 5.40
N PHE A 559 7.94 -23.94 4.68
CA PHE A 559 8.14 -24.28 3.28
C PHE A 559 6.97 -23.72 2.49
N LYS A 560 7.26 -22.92 1.47
CA LYS A 560 6.23 -22.35 0.59
C LYS A 560 6.59 -22.67 -0.85
N THR A 561 5.78 -23.47 -1.50
CA THR A 561 5.90 -23.80 -2.92
C THR A 561 4.82 -23.04 -3.68
N ARG A 562 5.20 -22.35 -4.74
CA ARG A 562 4.28 -21.62 -5.62
C ARG A 562 4.53 -21.99 -7.06
N LEU A 563 3.44 -22.29 -7.77
CA LEU A 563 3.39 -22.55 -9.20
C LEU A 563 2.46 -21.51 -9.85
N ASP A 564 2.96 -20.80 -10.84
CA ASP A 564 2.16 -19.88 -11.66
C ASP A 564 2.17 -20.35 -13.11
N GLY A 565 1.04 -20.26 -13.77
CA GLY A 565 0.87 -20.50 -15.20
C GLY A 565 0.01 -19.40 -15.82
N ASN A 566 0.50 -18.76 -16.87
CA ASN A 566 -0.18 -17.69 -17.60
C ASN A 566 -0.34 -18.07 -19.07
N LEU A 567 -1.52 -17.82 -19.62
CA LEU A 567 -1.82 -17.96 -21.04
C LEU A 567 -2.38 -16.63 -21.53
N CYS A 568 -1.74 -16.03 -22.53
CA CYS A 568 -2.22 -14.84 -23.21
C CYS A 568 -2.62 -15.18 -24.64
N ARG A 569 -3.84 -14.79 -25.01
CA ARG A 569 -4.41 -14.99 -26.35
C ARG A 569 -4.82 -13.63 -26.90
N ILE A 570 -4.22 -13.24 -28.01
CA ILE A 570 -4.60 -12.07 -28.78
C ILE A 570 -5.11 -12.57 -30.12
N SER A 571 -6.25 -12.06 -30.58
CA SER A 571 -6.79 -12.45 -31.91
C SER A 571 -5.76 -12.17 -33.00
N HIS A 572 -5.61 -13.09 -33.92
CA HIS A 572 -4.64 -13.06 -35.05
C HIS A 572 -3.17 -13.19 -34.64
N GLN A 573 -2.85 -13.49 -33.38
CA GLN A 573 -1.49 -13.77 -32.91
C GLN A 573 -1.36 -15.18 -32.34
N LYS A 574 -0.12 -15.70 -32.26
CA LYS A 574 0.14 -16.98 -31.60
C LYS A 574 -0.16 -16.85 -30.09
N ASN A 575 -0.73 -17.92 -29.53
CA ASN A 575 -0.86 -18.02 -28.10
C ASN A 575 0.53 -17.91 -27.42
N SER A 576 0.60 -17.17 -26.35
CA SER A 576 1.82 -16.94 -25.58
C SER A 576 1.64 -17.51 -24.17
N TYR A 577 2.65 -18.19 -23.68
CA TYR A 577 2.65 -18.90 -22.41
C TYR A 577 3.67 -18.31 -21.45
N GLY A 578 3.38 -18.40 -20.16
CA GLY A 578 4.32 -18.08 -19.10
C GLY A 578 4.13 -19.03 -17.92
N TYR A 579 5.21 -19.44 -17.29
CA TYR A 579 5.17 -20.25 -16.07
C TYR A 579 6.30 -19.90 -15.12
N SER A 580 6.06 -20.15 -13.83
CA SER A 580 7.03 -19.94 -12.78
C SER A 580 6.87 -20.99 -11.68
N LEU A 581 8.00 -21.45 -11.16
CA LEU A 581 8.08 -22.27 -9.96
C LEU A 581 8.97 -21.56 -8.95
N ALA A 582 8.43 -21.28 -7.77
CA ALA A 582 9.17 -20.68 -6.66
C ALA A 582 9.09 -21.59 -5.42
N GLN A 583 10.24 -21.80 -4.77
CA GLN A 583 10.36 -22.50 -3.50
C GLN A 583 10.98 -21.58 -2.48
N ASP A 584 10.27 -21.31 -1.39
CA ASP A 584 10.78 -20.60 -0.22
C ASP A 584 11.05 -21.59 0.91
N ILE A 585 12.10 -21.33 1.65
CA ILE A 585 12.41 -21.99 2.92
C ILE A 585 12.65 -20.89 3.95
N GLY A 586 11.82 -20.81 4.95
CA GLY A 586 11.95 -19.89 6.07
C GLY A 586 12.43 -20.63 7.32
N TYR A 587 13.27 -19.95 8.10
CA TYR A 587 13.68 -20.39 9.44
C TYR A 587 13.37 -19.30 10.46
N ASN A 588 12.64 -19.69 11.51
CA ASN A 588 12.31 -18.80 12.60
C ASN A 588 12.24 -19.58 13.92
N ASN A 589 13.17 -19.27 14.81
CA ASN A 589 13.22 -19.85 16.15
C ASN A 589 13.19 -18.72 17.19
N PRO A 590 12.17 -18.63 18.05
CA PRO A 590 12.05 -17.58 19.08
C PRO A 590 13.24 -17.54 20.07
N HIS A 591 13.91 -18.68 20.27
CA HIS A 591 15.04 -18.80 21.18
C HIS A 591 16.42 -18.55 20.52
N PHE A 592 16.43 -18.29 19.20
CA PHE A 592 17.66 -18.05 18.48
C PHE A 592 17.62 -16.68 17.78
N PRO A 593 18.65 -15.84 17.91
CA PRO A 593 18.58 -14.44 17.44
C PRO A 593 18.59 -14.28 15.93
N LEU A 594 18.80 -15.36 15.17
CA LEU A 594 18.83 -15.36 13.70
C LEU A 594 17.56 -15.98 13.15
N SER A 595 16.87 -15.25 12.29
CA SER A 595 15.79 -15.74 11.44
C SER A 595 16.04 -15.32 9.98
N GLY A 596 15.40 -15.98 9.04
CA GLY A 596 15.57 -15.62 7.63
C GLY A 596 14.82 -16.54 6.70
N ASN A 597 14.90 -16.20 5.42
CA ASN A 597 14.32 -17.01 4.36
C ASN A 597 15.18 -16.99 3.10
N VAL A 598 15.11 -18.08 2.36
CA VAL A 598 15.77 -18.30 1.09
C VAL A 598 14.71 -18.65 0.07
N ARG A 599 14.79 -18.07 -1.11
CA ARG A 599 14.00 -18.46 -2.28
C ARG A 599 14.88 -18.89 -3.42
N PHE A 600 14.42 -19.91 -4.13
CA PHE A 600 14.82 -20.23 -5.49
C PHE A 600 13.60 -20.21 -6.39
N GLN A 601 13.68 -19.51 -7.52
CA GLN A 601 12.61 -19.38 -8.48
C GLN A 601 13.13 -19.57 -9.90
N MET A 602 12.40 -20.34 -10.70
CA MET A 602 12.60 -20.46 -12.15
C MET A 602 11.38 -19.85 -12.84
N PHE A 603 11.60 -19.17 -13.97
CA PHE A 603 10.54 -18.56 -14.75
C PHE A 603 10.81 -18.63 -16.24
N HIS A 604 9.74 -18.66 -17.01
CA HIS A 604 9.74 -18.55 -18.46
C HIS A 604 8.49 -17.83 -18.93
N THR A 605 8.64 -16.89 -19.86
CA THR A 605 7.50 -16.28 -20.57
C THR A 605 7.87 -15.99 -22.01
N ASP A 606 6.98 -16.31 -22.93
CA ASP A 606 7.20 -16.10 -24.36
C ASP A 606 7.21 -14.61 -24.72
N THR A 607 6.32 -13.83 -24.08
CA THR A 607 6.16 -12.39 -24.32
C THR A 607 6.07 -11.60 -23.02
N TYR A 608 6.24 -10.28 -23.11
CA TYR A 608 6.06 -9.38 -21.97
C TYR A 608 4.61 -9.35 -21.45
N ASP A 609 3.61 -9.66 -22.29
CA ASP A 609 2.20 -9.71 -21.88
C ASP A 609 1.91 -10.83 -20.87
N ASN A 610 2.74 -11.87 -20.85
CA ASN A 610 2.70 -12.98 -19.92
C ASN A 610 3.61 -12.80 -18.70
N ARG A 611 4.15 -11.59 -18.46
CA ARG A 611 4.98 -11.31 -17.29
C ARG A 611 4.31 -11.78 -16.01
N ILE A 612 5.12 -12.28 -15.08
CA ILE A 612 4.69 -12.85 -13.81
C ILE A 612 5.17 -11.95 -12.69
N TYR A 613 4.26 -11.60 -11.78
CA TYR A 613 4.59 -10.86 -10.57
C TYR A 613 4.65 -11.82 -9.40
N VAL A 614 5.73 -11.77 -8.63
CA VAL A 614 5.89 -12.62 -7.45
C VAL A 614 6.40 -11.81 -6.29
N TYR A 615 5.58 -11.70 -5.27
CA TYR A 615 6.00 -11.09 -4.01
C TYR A 615 7.19 -11.83 -3.39
N GLU A 616 8.15 -11.09 -2.86
CA GLU A 616 9.31 -11.58 -2.12
C GLU A 616 9.37 -10.98 -0.73
N ASN A 617 9.77 -11.78 0.24
CA ASN A 617 10.12 -11.27 1.56
C ASN A 617 11.30 -10.31 1.47
N ASP A 618 11.23 -9.21 2.22
CA ASP A 618 12.21 -8.14 2.17
C ASP A 618 12.62 -7.69 3.58
N VAL A 619 13.53 -6.72 3.64
CA VAL A 619 13.87 -6.05 4.89
C VAL A 619 12.66 -5.24 5.39
N LEU A 620 12.65 -4.93 6.68
CA LEU A 620 11.54 -4.20 7.32
C LEU A 620 11.21 -2.89 6.56
N TYR A 621 9.93 -2.60 6.36
CA TYR A 621 9.45 -1.42 5.60
C TYR A 621 9.93 -1.37 4.13
N ALA A 622 10.45 -2.47 3.59
CA ALA A 622 10.71 -2.60 2.17
C ALA A 622 9.74 -3.59 1.56
N PHE A 623 9.38 -3.32 0.32
CA PHE A 623 8.51 -4.18 -0.46
C PHE A 623 9.20 -4.59 -1.77
N SER A 624 9.07 -5.84 -2.15
CA SER A 624 9.61 -6.34 -3.40
C SER A 624 8.58 -7.22 -4.12
N ASN A 625 8.17 -6.77 -5.31
CA ASN A 625 7.32 -7.54 -6.21
C ASN A 625 7.95 -7.51 -7.61
N PRO A 626 9.07 -8.23 -7.81
CA PRO A 626 9.76 -8.22 -9.07
C PRO A 626 8.90 -8.77 -10.20
N ILE A 627 9.13 -8.21 -11.38
CA ILE A 627 8.48 -8.60 -12.63
C ILE A 627 9.41 -9.57 -13.36
N PHE A 628 8.88 -10.73 -13.73
CA PHE A 628 9.60 -11.75 -14.49
C PHE A 628 9.06 -11.85 -15.91
N TYR A 629 9.96 -11.72 -16.89
CA TYR A 629 9.69 -11.89 -18.31
C TYR A 629 10.92 -12.47 -19.02
N GLY A 630 10.71 -13.21 -20.12
CA GLY A 630 11.74 -14.03 -20.76
C GLY A 630 12.02 -15.30 -19.96
N SER A 631 13.22 -15.83 -20.00
CA SER A 631 13.60 -17.07 -19.31
C SER A 631 14.75 -16.81 -18.33
N GLY A 632 14.67 -17.43 -17.16
CA GLY A 632 15.74 -17.26 -16.18
C GLY A 632 15.46 -17.88 -14.82
N CYS A 633 16.33 -17.58 -13.90
CA CYS A 633 16.16 -17.92 -12.49
C CYS A 633 16.42 -16.70 -11.60
N ARG A 634 15.77 -16.71 -10.45
CA ARG A 634 16.00 -15.74 -9.38
C ARG A 634 16.16 -16.47 -8.05
N TYR A 635 17.11 -16.01 -7.28
CA TYR A 635 17.32 -16.48 -5.91
C TYR A 635 17.57 -15.31 -4.99
N TYR A 636 17.15 -15.44 -3.74
CA TYR A 636 17.49 -14.48 -2.70
C TYR A 636 17.72 -15.16 -1.35
N LEU A 637 18.49 -14.48 -0.53
CA LEU A 637 18.69 -14.72 0.88
C LEU A 637 18.30 -13.47 1.65
N ASN A 638 17.38 -13.58 2.59
CA ASN A 638 17.00 -12.51 3.51
C ASN A 638 17.21 -12.98 4.95
N LEU A 639 18.02 -12.27 5.71
CA LEU A 639 18.42 -12.59 7.07
C LEU A 639 18.03 -11.45 8.01
N LYS A 640 17.55 -11.81 9.19
CA LYS A 640 17.32 -10.90 10.32
C LYS A 640 18.10 -11.40 11.51
N TYR A 641 18.92 -10.57 12.09
CA TYR A 641 19.65 -10.84 13.32
C TYR A 641 19.24 -9.83 14.40
N SER A 642 18.70 -10.34 15.51
CA SER A 642 18.27 -9.54 16.66
C SER A 642 19.26 -9.73 17.80
N LEU A 643 20.24 -8.80 17.90
CA LEU A 643 21.32 -8.90 18.90
C LEU A 643 20.77 -8.78 20.33
N LYS A 644 19.86 -7.83 20.52
CA LYS A 644 19.08 -7.57 21.74
C LYS A 644 17.74 -6.94 21.33
N GLN A 645 16.86 -6.76 22.30
CA GLN A 645 15.56 -6.12 22.06
C GLN A 645 15.68 -4.72 21.46
N TRP A 646 16.75 -3.99 21.76
CA TRP A 646 16.99 -2.64 21.28
C TRP A 646 17.71 -2.54 19.92
N PHE A 647 18.29 -3.64 19.37
CA PHE A 647 19.03 -3.60 18.12
C PHE A 647 18.77 -4.82 17.24
N SER A 648 18.41 -4.57 15.98
CA SER A 648 18.20 -5.61 14.97
C SER A 648 18.80 -5.18 13.62
N ILE A 649 19.31 -6.15 12.88
CA ILE A 649 19.89 -5.99 11.53
C ILE A 649 19.12 -6.89 10.57
N TRP A 650 18.76 -6.35 9.41
CA TRP A 650 18.27 -7.13 8.27
C TRP A 650 19.26 -6.99 7.13
N PHE A 651 19.49 -8.08 6.44
CA PHE A 651 20.32 -8.12 5.25
C PHE A 651 19.65 -8.97 4.18
N LYS A 652 19.51 -8.44 2.97
CA LYS A 652 19.01 -9.17 1.81
C LYS A 652 19.99 -9.07 0.67
N VAL A 653 20.23 -10.20 0.00
CA VAL A 653 20.85 -10.27 -1.31
C VAL A 653 19.92 -11.02 -2.24
N ALA A 654 19.68 -10.46 -3.42
CA ALA A 654 18.80 -11.04 -4.43
C ALA A 654 19.47 -10.95 -5.80
N GLN A 655 19.44 -12.04 -6.58
CA GLN A 655 19.99 -12.03 -7.93
C GLN A 655 19.01 -12.67 -8.92
N THR A 656 18.81 -12.01 -10.06
CA THR A 656 18.13 -12.55 -11.23
C THR A 656 19.17 -12.84 -12.30
N VAL A 657 19.12 -14.04 -12.89
CA VAL A 657 19.96 -14.45 -14.00
C VAL A 657 19.05 -14.88 -15.16
N TYR A 658 19.17 -14.18 -16.28
CA TYR A 658 18.41 -14.50 -17.49
C TYR A 658 19.17 -15.49 -18.36
N ALA A 659 18.43 -16.44 -18.94
CA ALA A 659 18.94 -17.52 -19.79
C ALA A 659 18.54 -17.36 -21.27
N ASP A 660 17.92 -16.27 -21.65
CA ASP A 660 17.39 -16.00 -22.99
C ASP A 660 18.38 -15.25 -23.92
N ASN A 661 19.69 -15.37 -23.67
CA ASN A 661 20.77 -14.76 -24.46
C ASN A 661 20.69 -13.23 -24.58
N ARG A 662 19.96 -12.54 -23.67
CA ARG A 662 19.95 -11.07 -23.65
C ARG A 662 21.29 -10.48 -23.28
N THR A 663 21.64 -9.40 -23.95
CA THR A 663 22.89 -8.67 -23.71
C THR A 663 22.71 -7.52 -22.73
N SER A 664 21.47 -7.17 -22.38
CA SER A 664 21.16 -6.08 -21.43
C SER A 664 19.81 -6.29 -20.75
N ILE A 665 19.65 -5.66 -19.57
CA ILE A 665 18.44 -5.65 -18.77
C ILE A 665 18.03 -4.19 -18.55
N GLY A 666 16.74 -3.87 -18.70
CA GLY A 666 16.20 -2.51 -18.57
C GLY A 666 16.38 -1.69 -19.84
N SER A 667 16.08 -0.40 -19.75
CA SER A 667 16.10 0.53 -20.88
C SER A 667 16.61 1.90 -20.43
N SER A 668 17.03 2.73 -21.42
CA SER A 668 17.53 4.09 -21.18
C SER A 668 18.65 4.11 -20.13
N HIS A 669 18.68 5.11 -19.26
CA HIS A 669 19.70 5.29 -18.21
C HIS A 669 19.68 4.19 -17.11
N ASP A 670 18.57 3.44 -16.96
CA ASP A 670 18.48 2.30 -16.05
C ASP A 670 18.98 0.98 -16.65
N LYS A 671 19.47 0.98 -17.89
CA LYS A 671 19.99 -0.20 -18.60
C LYS A 671 21.24 -0.73 -17.91
N ILE A 672 21.29 -2.07 -17.72
CA ILE A 672 22.41 -2.82 -17.17
C ILE A 672 22.96 -3.72 -18.30
N SER A 673 24.27 -3.72 -18.50
CA SER A 673 24.91 -4.62 -19.45
C SER A 673 24.99 -6.04 -18.88
N GLY A 674 24.72 -7.04 -19.75
CA GLY A 674 24.72 -8.45 -19.37
C GLY A 674 23.33 -8.98 -19.03
N ASN A 675 23.31 -10.20 -18.50
CA ASN A 675 22.12 -11.00 -18.22
C ASN A 675 21.87 -11.20 -16.72
N ARG A 676 22.56 -10.44 -15.84
CA ARG A 676 22.44 -10.56 -14.38
C ARG A 676 22.04 -9.23 -13.77
N LYS A 677 21.22 -9.31 -12.72
CA LYS A 677 20.86 -8.17 -11.88
C LYS A 677 20.89 -8.61 -10.43
N THR A 678 21.74 -7.94 -9.63
CA THR A 678 21.97 -8.26 -8.22
C THR A 678 21.66 -7.05 -7.35
N ASP A 679 20.82 -7.22 -6.35
CA ASP A 679 20.40 -6.19 -5.42
C ASP A 679 20.84 -6.56 -4.00
N PHE A 680 21.43 -5.60 -3.27
CA PHE A 680 21.74 -5.68 -1.85
C PHE A 680 20.91 -4.71 -1.06
N ARG A 681 20.41 -5.14 0.11
CA ARG A 681 19.69 -4.28 1.06
C ARG A 681 20.19 -4.53 2.48
N LEU A 682 20.39 -3.46 3.22
CA LEU A 682 20.77 -3.49 4.63
C LEU A 682 19.83 -2.55 5.40
N LEU A 683 19.28 -3.03 6.51
CA LEU A 683 18.48 -2.19 7.41
C LEU A 683 18.94 -2.42 8.85
N LEU A 684 19.16 -1.32 9.54
CA LEU A 684 19.48 -1.27 10.97
C LEU A 684 18.31 -0.65 11.72
N ARG A 685 17.88 -1.27 12.82
CA ARG A 685 16.84 -0.76 13.71
C ARG A 685 17.37 -0.62 15.13
N PHE A 686 17.16 0.55 15.70
CA PHE A 686 17.42 0.84 17.12
C PHE A 686 16.09 1.22 17.78
N ILE A 687 15.82 0.65 18.96
CA ILE A 687 14.66 0.96 19.81
C ILE A 687 15.22 1.38 21.17
N ILE A 688 14.76 2.54 21.68
CA ILE A 688 15.24 3.14 22.93
C ILE A 688 14.03 3.48 23.81
#